data_17edcc0cdc2cbd91b31c3d7d55ad52b8
#
_entry.id   17edcc0cdc2cbd91b31c3d7d55ad52b8
#
_cell.length_a   1.000
_cell.length_b   1.000
_cell.length_c   1.000
_cell.angle_alpha   90.00
_cell.angle_beta   90.00
_cell.angle_gamma   90.00
#
_symmetry.space_group_name_H-M   'P 1'
#
loop_
_entity.id
_entity.type
_entity.pdbx_description
1 polymer ?
#
loop_
_entity_poly.entity_id
_entity_poly.type
_entity_poly.pdbx_seq_one_letter_code
_entity_poly.pdbx_strand_id
1 'polypeptide(L)'
;MKKVSKLGFFFFIGVGILGSTLITFGVSPTHSVQAVMSTNTNTPRKDFVDVSSNNGSVSVSDYQKMKSSGVTGVVVKVTEASSYHNPFATSQIANARAAGLKVSAYHYGWMNSTTDARSEADYFVNNAAADGIGRSDTMVLDFEEPKVIGQSVDHTQNMQAFIDEVKRLGYNNVRVYTGPWVISKTNMNTASLGKKNMWIAAYPNDSSLYANRADYSDYGAWQWASDLKFPGVTDFTGSPRQFDISADYTGIFSNSAPQGPYISDGRYVTITSKDYDPWSSFDFTSTTHSGAELFQKTLRAEGHNNHQNGSTYYSLYDAKGNWQGYMNAAGATVASGAQGAWLPFQDSYQIKGSYPIWTDLNSWTEKQDDNKYTGQTVQATGMYHHFNGATYYSLYQGSTWIGYMNADGLTKDRPEGPWLPKSGYVTMTDASANFWSNFSFNNPTANANAYLHQTLVVDGQYKHSNGHTYYSVYTAQRKWVGYLDAAAGIFTTHPEGAWQSQSGYLTLTQRNSPISSNFSGGQIANTHQFFQQTFQIGGAYHHADGTVYYSLYRNNGSWLGYVNAGAGTYSSESQGAWLNFSSGATVSQPGYYFWSNFNWNYIGKNSNMLYGQSVRINGVYHHVNGAIYYSVYDLNGQWIGYVNSGAISLK
;
A
#
# COMPACT_ATOMS: atom_id res chain seq x y z
N MET A 1 -21.39 41.17 -0.17
CA MET A 1 -22.12 41.67 -1.37
C MET A 1 -21.77 40.71 -2.51
N LYS A 2 -22.65 39.74 -2.77
CA LYS A 2 -22.48 38.77 -3.89
C LYS A 2 -23.37 39.28 -5.04
N LYS A 3 -22.77 39.46 -6.22
CA LYS A 3 -23.46 39.84 -7.44
C LYS A 3 -24.36 38.67 -7.89
N VAL A 4 -25.64 38.95 -8.01
CA VAL A 4 -26.63 38.08 -8.65
C VAL A 4 -26.50 38.30 -10.16
N SER A 5 -26.19 37.25 -10.92
CA SER A 5 -26.20 37.30 -12.39
C SER A 5 -27.63 37.16 -12.90
N LYS A 6 -28.02 38.08 -13.75
CA LYS A 6 -29.34 38.11 -14.38
C LYS A 6 -29.44 37.00 -15.44
N LEU A 7 -30.45 36.15 -15.31
CA LEU A 7 -30.92 35.25 -16.37
C LEU A 7 -31.58 36.08 -17.47
N GLY A 8 -31.09 35.98 -18.69
CA GLY A 8 -31.70 36.65 -19.85
C GLY A 8 -32.80 35.76 -20.44
N PHE A 9 -34.01 36.28 -20.42
CA PHE A 9 -35.14 35.75 -21.17
C PHE A 9 -35.09 36.32 -22.60
N PHE A 10 -35.21 35.46 -23.59
CA PHE A 10 -35.42 35.88 -24.98
C PHE A 10 -36.92 35.98 -25.27
N PHE A 11 -37.39 37.22 -25.45
CA PHE A 11 -38.64 37.50 -26.13
C PHE A 11 -38.36 38.03 -27.53
N PHE A 12 -38.92 37.40 -28.55
CA PHE A 12 -39.02 38.01 -29.89
C PHE A 12 -40.27 38.86 -29.96
N ILE A 13 -40.12 40.17 -30.13
CA ILE A 13 -41.16 41.06 -30.69
C ILE A 13 -40.51 41.99 -31.71
N GLY A 14 -41.15 42.07 -32.84
CA GLY A 14 -40.70 42.72 -34.06
C GLY A 14 -40.62 44.27 -34.02
N VAL A 15 -39.70 44.68 -34.84
CA VAL A 15 -39.57 45.88 -35.69
C VAL A 15 -40.09 47.20 -35.19
N GLY A 16 -39.19 48.15 -34.96
CA GLY A 16 -39.35 49.57 -34.96
C GLY A 16 -38.02 50.30 -35.09
N ILE A 17 -37.72 50.86 -36.23
CA ILE A 17 -36.52 51.65 -36.58
C ILE A 17 -36.56 53.00 -35.91
N LEU A 18 -35.48 53.48 -35.29
CA LEU A 18 -34.84 54.81 -35.48
C LEU A 18 -33.84 55.15 -34.36
N GLY A 19 -32.63 55.52 -34.78
CA GLY A 19 -31.79 56.44 -34.00
C GLY A 19 -30.46 55.91 -33.48
N SER A 20 -29.44 56.20 -34.23
CA SER A 20 -28.01 55.92 -33.94
C SER A 20 -27.48 56.61 -32.69
N THR A 21 -26.81 55.86 -31.84
CA THR A 21 -25.57 56.26 -31.12
C THR A 21 -24.71 55.06 -30.84
N LEU A 22 -23.54 54.99 -31.45
CA LEU A 22 -22.52 53.94 -31.18
C LEU A 22 -21.98 54.13 -29.76
N ILE A 23 -22.23 53.17 -28.90
CA ILE A 23 -21.45 52.93 -27.71
C ILE A 23 -20.87 51.51 -27.86
N THR A 24 -19.59 51.44 -28.11
CA THR A 24 -18.81 50.17 -28.15
C THR A 24 -18.73 49.58 -26.74
N PHE A 25 -19.58 48.63 -26.43
CA PHE A 25 -19.40 47.75 -25.31
C PHE A 25 -18.54 46.56 -25.78
N GLY A 26 -17.46 46.34 -25.05
CA GLY A 26 -16.62 45.15 -25.25
C GLY A 26 -17.46 43.87 -25.17
N VAL A 27 -17.45 43.10 -26.25
CA VAL A 27 -18.09 41.80 -26.35
C VAL A 27 -17.29 40.84 -25.47
N SER A 28 -17.80 40.50 -24.28
CA SER A 28 -17.36 39.32 -23.58
C SER A 28 -17.64 38.10 -24.46
N PRO A 29 -16.74 37.12 -24.56
CA PRO A 29 -17.00 35.94 -25.37
C PRO A 29 -18.23 35.23 -24.81
N THR A 30 -19.28 35.17 -25.60
CA THR A 30 -20.44 34.29 -25.35
C THR A 30 -19.93 32.87 -25.51
N HIS A 31 -19.70 32.16 -24.42
CA HIS A 31 -19.60 30.71 -24.47
C HIS A 31 -20.94 30.20 -24.98
N SER A 32 -20.99 29.80 -26.25
CA SER A 32 -22.10 29.00 -26.76
C SER A 32 -22.06 27.66 -26.03
N VAL A 33 -23.02 27.44 -25.13
CA VAL A 33 -23.24 26.10 -24.54
C VAL A 33 -23.55 25.17 -25.69
N GLN A 34 -22.66 24.23 -25.98
CA GLN A 34 -22.87 23.28 -27.06
C GLN A 34 -23.93 22.27 -26.59
N ALA A 35 -25.02 22.16 -27.32
CA ALA A 35 -26.13 21.26 -26.97
C ALA A 35 -25.62 19.81 -26.77
N VAL A 36 -26.08 19.19 -25.69
CA VAL A 36 -25.62 17.84 -25.29
C VAL A 36 -26.22 16.77 -26.20
N MET A 37 -25.37 15.84 -26.65
CA MET A 37 -25.85 14.67 -27.40
C MET A 37 -26.26 13.55 -26.43
N SER A 38 -27.35 12.85 -26.73
CA SER A 38 -27.83 11.71 -25.92
C SER A 38 -26.84 10.54 -25.87
N THR A 39 -25.88 10.48 -26.79
CA THR A 39 -24.77 9.51 -26.80
C THR A 39 -23.71 9.80 -25.74
N ASN A 40 -23.71 10.97 -25.14
CA ASN A 40 -22.82 11.25 -24.01
C ASN A 40 -23.28 10.41 -22.80
N THR A 41 -22.41 9.53 -22.33
CA THR A 41 -22.67 8.65 -21.18
C THR A 41 -22.40 9.33 -19.84
N ASN A 42 -21.68 10.47 -19.86
CA ASN A 42 -21.37 11.26 -18.66
C ASN A 42 -22.45 12.35 -18.43
N THR A 43 -23.69 11.93 -18.30
CA THR A 43 -24.85 12.80 -18.06
C THR A 43 -25.70 12.23 -16.94
N PRO A 44 -26.61 13.01 -16.33
CA PRO A 44 -27.67 12.48 -15.48
C PRO A 44 -28.52 11.45 -16.22
N ARG A 45 -29.42 10.76 -15.50
CA ARG A 45 -30.38 9.82 -16.09
C ARG A 45 -31.22 10.49 -17.19
N LYS A 46 -31.48 9.77 -18.27
CA LYS A 46 -32.31 10.21 -19.43
C LYS A 46 -33.61 9.42 -19.41
N ASP A 47 -34.42 9.59 -18.36
CA ASP A 47 -35.59 8.73 -18.14
C ASP A 47 -36.81 9.14 -18.95
N PHE A 48 -37.05 10.46 -19.06
CA PHE A 48 -38.17 10.97 -19.83
C PHE A 48 -37.89 12.37 -20.44
N VAL A 49 -38.56 12.65 -21.52
CA VAL A 49 -38.57 13.96 -22.18
C VAL A 49 -39.93 14.65 -21.93
N ASP A 50 -39.98 15.95 -22.05
CA ASP A 50 -41.25 16.66 -22.18
C ASP A 50 -41.34 17.38 -23.51
N VAL A 51 -42.56 17.50 -24.00
CA VAL A 51 -42.87 18.06 -25.33
C VAL A 51 -44.11 18.98 -25.27
N SER A 52 -44.09 20.00 -26.13
CA SER A 52 -45.18 20.94 -26.29
C SER A 52 -45.46 21.18 -27.77
N SER A 53 -46.29 22.21 -28.05
CA SER A 53 -46.49 22.71 -29.42
C SER A 53 -45.20 23.22 -30.06
N ASN A 54 -44.22 23.65 -29.28
CA ASN A 54 -42.91 24.09 -29.80
C ASN A 54 -42.15 22.96 -30.50
N ASN A 55 -42.36 21.73 -30.06
CA ASN A 55 -41.78 20.56 -30.69
C ASN A 55 -42.56 20.09 -31.94
N GLY A 56 -43.78 20.65 -32.21
CA GLY A 56 -44.63 20.18 -33.32
C GLY A 56 -44.99 18.70 -33.23
N SER A 57 -45.26 18.10 -34.36
CA SER A 57 -45.50 16.67 -34.42
C SER A 57 -44.19 15.89 -34.14
N VAL A 58 -44.23 14.92 -33.23
CA VAL A 58 -43.13 13.97 -32.94
C VAL A 58 -43.62 12.61 -33.44
N SER A 59 -42.89 12.01 -34.38
CA SER A 59 -43.28 10.73 -34.98
C SER A 59 -43.02 9.54 -34.06
N VAL A 60 -43.67 8.41 -34.33
CA VAL A 60 -43.36 7.14 -33.64
C VAL A 60 -41.90 6.77 -33.78
N SER A 61 -41.32 6.96 -34.98
CA SER A 61 -39.90 6.69 -35.24
C SER A 61 -38.98 7.58 -34.38
N ASP A 62 -39.33 8.85 -34.17
CA ASP A 62 -38.51 9.73 -33.32
C ASP A 62 -38.55 9.33 -31.85
N TYR A 63 -39.72 8.98 -31.33
CA TYR A 63 -39.86 8.41 -30.00
C TYR A 63 -39.12 7.07 -29.84
N GLN A 64 -39.10 6.19 -30.88
CA GLN A 64 -38.31 4.95 -30.87
C GLN A 64 -36.81 5.23 -30.82
N LYS A 65 -36.31 6.25 -31.53
CA LYS A 65 -34.88 6.69 -31.43
C LYS A 65 -34.55 7.23 -30.05
N MET A 66 -35.44 8.03 -29.42
CA MET A 66 -35.29 8.48 -28.04
C MET A 66 -35.26 7.28 -27.08
N LYS A 67 -36.15 6.28 -27.29
CA LYS A 67 -36.20 5.06 -26.49
C LYS A 67 -34.90 4.28 -26.59
N SER A 68 -34.32 4.15 -27.77
CA SER A 68 -33.03 3.47 -27.98
C SER A 68 -31.87 4.23 -27.30
N SER A 69 -32.04 5.50 -26.95
CA SER A 69 -31.11 6.32 -26.19
C SER A 69 -31.38 6.33 -24.67
N GLY A 70 -32.34 5.49 -24.20
CA GLY A 70 -32.63 5.33 -22.77
C GLY A 70 -33.91 6.01 -22.27
N VAL A 71 -34.59 6.80 -23.09
CA VAL A 71 -35.86 7.46 -22.72
C VAL A 71 -36.99 6.45 -22.69
N THR A 72 -37.72 6.37 -21.58
CA THR A 72 -38.83 5.41 -21.42
C THR A 72 -40.15 6.08 -21.03
N GLY A 73 -40.15 7.42 -20.95
CA GLY A 73 -41.33 8.21 -20.67
C GLY A 73 -41.38 9.53 -21.44
N VAL A 74 -42.58 10.10 -21.53
CA VAL A 74 -42.82 11.44 -22.08
C VAL A 74 -43.91 12.18 -21.31
N VAL A 75 -43.76 13.47 -21.09
CA VAL A 75 -44.76 14.35 -20.53
C VAL A 75 -45.20 15.34 -21.61
N VAL A 76 -46.47 15.35 -21.97
CA VAL A 76 -47.01 16.12 -23.11
C VAL A 76 -47.78 17.31 -22.59
N LYS A 77 -47.47 18.53 -23.07
CA LYS A 77 -48.33 19.70 -22.86
C LYS A 77 -49.69 19.46 -23.48
N VAL A 78 -50.74 19.56 -22.66
CA VAL A 78 -52.11 19.48 -23.16
C VAL A 78 -52.75 20.85 -23.21
N THR A 79 -52.70 21.57 -22.09
CA THR A 79 -53.40 22.88 -21.99
C THR A 79 -52.53 23.94 -21.32
N GLU A 80 -52.98 25.21 -21.49
CA GLU A 80 -52.43 26.37 -20.79
C GLU A 80 -53.59 27.32 -20.45
N ALA A 81 -53.61 27.86 -19.24
CA ALA A 81 -54.71 28.63 -18.71
C ALA A 81 -56.07 27.91 -18.96
N SER A 82 -57.16 28.62 -19.11
CA SER A 82 -58.48 28.06 -19.33
C SER A 82 -58.93 28.05 -20.81
N SER A 83 -58.01 28.30 -21.75
CA SER A 83 -58.41 28.51 -23.17
C SER A 83 -57.44 27.93 -24.23
N TYR A 84 -56.20 27.66 -23.90
CA TYR A 84 -55.25 27.13 -24.88
C TYR A 84 -55.20 25.60 -24.80
N HIS A 85 -55.34 24.93 -25.95
CA HIS A 85 -55.13 23.50 -26.14
C HIS A 85 -54.01 23.27 -27.17
N ASN A 86 -53.06 22.44 -26.83
CA ASN A 86 -51.93 22.09 -27.71
C ASN A 86 -52.46 21.33 -28.95
N PRO A 87 -52.33 21.89 -30.18
CA PRO A 87 -52.89 21.25 -31.39
C PRO A 87 -52.19 19.94 -31.74
N PHE A 88 -51.05 19.63 -31.16
CA PHE A 88 -50.32 18.38 -31.39
C PHE A 88 -50.52 17.36 -30.27
N ALA A 89 -51.19 17.70 -29.16
CA ALA A 89 -51.29 16.85 -27.98
C ALA A 89 -51.78 15.42 -28.29
N THR A 90 -52.91 15.28 -29.00
CA THR A 90 -53.47 13.98 -29.40
C THR A 90 -52.47 13.13 -30.16
N SER A 91 -51.76 13.73 -31.14
CA SER A 91 -50.77 12.97 -31.95
C SER A 91 -49.49 12.67 -31.17
N GLN A 92 -49.01 13.59 -30.34
CA GLN A 92 -47.83 13.36 -29.51
C GLN A 92 -48.06 12.23 -28.50
N ILE A 93 -49.24 12.21 -27.85
CA ILE A 93 -49.68 11.14 -26.93
C ILE A 93 -49.78 9.78 -27.63
N ALA A 94 -50.51 9.73 -28.76
CA ALA A 94 -50.74 8.51 -29.52
C ALA A 94 -49.41 7.90 -30.04
N ASN A 95 -48.54 8.74 -30.62
CA ASN A 95 -47.23 8.32 -31.15
C ASN A 95 -46.28 7.83 -30.08
N ALA A 96 -46.26 8.51 -28.92
CA ALA A 96 -45.44 8.07 -27.79
C ALA A 96 -45.87 6.70 -27.22
N ARG A 97 -47.18 6.49 -27.09
CA ARG A 97 -47.74 5.17 -26.71
C ARG A 97 -47.42 4.08 -27.73
N ALA A 98 -47.54 4.39 -29.02
CA ALA A 98 -47.18 3.47 -30.10
C ALA A 98 -45.69 3.09 -30.10
N ALA A 99 -44.83 4.02 -29.66
CA ALA A 99 -43.40 3.73 -29.43
C ALA A 99 -43.14 2.95 -28.14
N GLY A 100 -44.14 2.73 -27.30
CA GLY A 100 -44.06 2.02 -26.04
C GLY A 100 -43.38 2.85 -24.91
N LEU A 101 -43.59 4.16 -24.92
CA LEU A 101 -43.25 5.05 -23.83
C LEU A 101 -44.38 5.15 -22.82
N LYS A 102 -44.06 5.40 -21.55
CA LYS A 102 -45.01 5.81 -20.54
C LYS A 102 -45.38 7.27 -20.80
N VAL A 103 -46.68 7.59 -20.80
CA VAL A 103 -47.18 8.91 -21.19
C VAL A 103 -47.80 9.60 -19.98
N SER A 104 -47.45 10.87 -19.79
CA SER A 104 -48.00 11.79 -18.79
C SER A 104 -48.43 13.07 -19.52
N ALA A 105 -49.25 13.87 -18.87
CA ALA A 105 -49.72 15.15 -19.43
C ALA A 105 -49.39 16.31 -18.50
N TYR A 106 -49.17 17.50 -19.05
CA TYR A 106 -49.03 18.72 -18.23
C TYR A 106 -49.93 19.87 -18.70
N HIS A 107 -50.23 20.72 -17.72
CA HIS A 107 -50.95 21.97 -17.84
C HIS A 107 -50.06 23.13 -17.39
N TYR A 108 -49.90 24.15 -18.21
CA TYR A 108 -49.17 25.37 -17.85
C TYR A 108 -50.13 26.32 -17.13
N GLY A 109 -49.91 26.54 -15.83
CA GLY A 109 -50.87 27.18 -14.93
C GLY A 109 -50.76 28.72 -14.91
N TRP A 110 -51.86 29.38 -15.02
CA TRP A 110 -52.02 30.85 -14.90
C TRP A 110 -52.86 31.25 -13.68
N MET A 111 -53.27 30.33 -12.88
CA MET A 111 -54.18 30.47 -11.77
C MET A 111 -53.73 31.48 -10.71
N ASN A 112 -54.60 32.44 -10.39
CA ASN A 112 -54.37 33.49 -9.42
C ASN A 112 -55.27 33.41 -8.16
N SER A 113 -56.18 32.45 -8.12
CA SER A 113 -57.06 32.12 -6.99
C SER A 113 -57.41 30.65 -6.96
N THR A 114 -57.95 30.17 -5.84
CA THR A 114 -58.45 28.78 -5.71
C THR A 114 -59.62 28.45 -6.65
N THR A 115 -60.44 29.45 -7.00
CA THR A 115 -61.54 29.28 -7.97
C THR A 115 -60.98 29.13 -9.38
N ASP A 116 -60.04 29.97 -9.75
CA ASP A 116 -59.36 29.91 -11.03
C ASP A 116 -58.59 28.61 -11.20
N ALA A 117 -57.89 28.20 -10.17
CA ALA A 117 -57.17 26.92 -10.12
C ALA A 117 -58.07 25.69 -10.41
N ARG A 118 -59.30 25.68 -9.85
CA ARG A 118 -60.27 24.61 -10.17
C ARG A 118 -60.77 24.70 -11.61
N SER A 119 -61.00 25.89 -12.15
CA SER A 119 -61.43 26.08 -13.54
C SER A 119 -60.36 25.62 -14.52
N GLU A 120 -59.07 25.93 -14.25
CA GLU A 120 -57.95 25.44 -15.06
C GLU A 120 -57.80 23.92 -14.94
N ALA A 121 -58.02 23.35 -13.76
CA ALA A 121 -58.00 21.88 -13.55
C ALA A 121 -59.13 21.19 -14.34
N ASP A 122 -60.36 21.72 -14.33
CA ASP A 122 -61.47 21.20 -15.11
C ASP A 122 -61.16 21.24 -16.62
N TYR A 123 -60.60 22.36 -17.10
CA TYR A 123 -60.18 22.51 -18.51
C TYR A 123 -59.08 21.49 -18.88
N PHE A 124 -58.09 21.37 -18.05
CA PHE A 124 -57.01 20.42 -18.24
C PHE A 124 -57.48 18.96 -18.31
N VAL A 125 -58.29 18.53 -17.33
CA VAL A 125 -58.76 17.13 -17.26
C VAL A 125 -59.65 16.80 -18.47
N ASN A 126 -60.54 17.69 -18.87
CA ASN A 126 -61.43 17.46 -20.00
C ASN A 126 -60.65 17.26 -21.33
N ASN A 127 -59.66 18.13 -21.58
CA ASN A 127 -58.85 18.05 -22.81
C ASN A 127 -57.89 16.84 -22.73
N ALA A 128 -57.25 16.55 -21.58
CA ALA A 128 -56.35 15.41 -21.41
C ALA A 128 -57.10 14.07 -21.64
N ALA A 129 -58.34 13.94 -21.14
CA ALA A 129 -59.17 12.78 -21.39
C ALA A 129 -59.53 12.63 -22.89
N ALA A 130 -59.84 13.74 -23.58
CA ALA A 130 -60.12 13.75 -25.00
C ALA A 130 -58.88 13.39 -25.84
N ASP A 131 -57.69 13.76 -25.41
CA ASP A 131 -56.42 13.43 -26.06
C ASP A 131 -55.94 12.00 -25.75
N GLY A 132 -56.65 11.25 -24.91
CA GLY A 132 -56.35 9.83 -24.62
C GLY A 132 -55.52 9.61 -23.36
N ILE A 133 -55.42 10.57 -22.44
CA ILE A 133 -54.83 10.39 -21.12
C ILE A 133 -55.79 9.62 -20.21
N GLY A 134 -55.30 8.49 -19.69
CA GLY A 134 -56.07 7.60 -18.82
C GLY A 134 -56.02 7.99 -17.34
N ARG A 135 -56.96 7.47 -16.54
CA ARG A 135 -57.05 7.80 -15.10
C ARG A 135 -55.82 7.35 -14.31
N SER A 136 -55.04 6.41 -14.80
CA SER A 136 -53.79 5.91 -14.18
C SER A 136 -52.57 6.75 -14.59
N ASP A 137 -52.67 7.56 -15.63
CA ASP A 137 -51.57 8.40 -16.11
C ASP A 137 -51.29 9.58 -15.15
N THR A 138 -50.08 10.11 -15.22
CA THR A 138 -49.66 11.22 -14.36
C THR A 138 -50.09 12.56 -14.97
N MET A 139 -50.71 13.39 -14.15
CA MET A 139 -51.12 14.76 -14.48
C MET A 139 -50.17 15.73 -13.78
N VAL A 140 -49.65 16.73 -14.53
CA VAL A 140 -48.66 17.68 -14.00
C VAL A 140 -49.22 19.11 -14.07
N LEU A 141 -49.15 19.80 -12.95
CA LEU A 141 -49.29 21.26 -12.91
C LEU A 141 -47.88 21.85 -13.14
N ASP A 142 -47.70 22.54 -14.26
CA ASP A 142 -46.51 23.33 -14.57
C ASP A 142 -46.73 24.74 -14.04
N PHE A 143 -46.05 25.12 -12.96
CA PHE A 143 -46.23 26.37 -12.27
C PHE A 143 -44.94 27.22 -12.32
N GLU A 144 -44.85 28.07 -13.33
CA GLU A 144 -43.68 28.92 -13.56
C GLU A 144 -44.00 30.27 -14.27
N GLU A 145 -45.28 30.59 -14.51
CA GLU A 145 -45.67 31.85 -15.21
C GLU A 145 -45.25 33.11 -14.41
N PRO A 146 -44.37 33.97 -14.94
CA PRO A 146 -43.84 35.12 -14.20
C PRO A 146 -44.91 36.13 -13.77
N LYS A 147 -45.98 36.26 -14.55
CA LYS A 147 -47.07 37.18 -14.20
C LYS A 147 -47.90 36.72 -13.02
N VAL A 148 -47.96 35.39 -12.81
CA VAL A 148 -48.64 34.80 -11.66
C VAL A 148 -47.73 34.82 -10.44
N ILE A 149 -46.50 34.40 -10.61
CA ILE A 149 -45.47 34.34 -9.53
C ILE A 149 -45.25 35.72 -8.88
N GLY A 150 -45.37 36.79 -9.64
CA GLY A 150 -45.24 38.16 -9.14
C GLY A 150 -46.43 38.66 -8.31
N GLN A 151 -47.52 37.90 -8.22
CA GLN A 151 -48.72 38.30 -7.48
C GLN A 151 -48.61 37.97 -5.98
N SER A 152 -49.26 38.80 -5.16
CA SER A 152 -49.27 38.60 -3.69
C SER A 152 -50.50 37.76 -3.30
N VAL A 153 -50.45 36.47 -3.63
CA VAL A 153 -51.49 35.49 -3.32
C VAL A 153 -50.86 34.24 -2.68
N ASP A 154 -51.67 33.39 -2.01
CA ASP A 154 -51.18 32.11 -1.52
C ASP A 154 -51.08 31.09 -2.66
N HIS A 155 -49.92 31.05 -3.29
CA HIS A 155 -49.64 30.14 -4.40
C HIS A 155 -49.72 28.66 -4.00
N THR A 156 -49.36 28.32 -2.76
CA THR A 156 -49.45 26.96 -2.26
C THR A 156 -50.89 26.49 -2.16
N GLN A 157 -51.78 27.39 -1.66
CA GLN A 157 -53.22 27.09 -1.57
C GLN A 157 -53.85 26.94 -2.95
N ASN A 158 -53.48 27.80 -3.94
CA ASN A 158 -53.99 27.71 -5.31
C ASN A 158 -53.54 26.39 -5.96
N MET A 159 -52.27 26.02 -5.84
CA MET A 159 -51.77 24.72 -6.33
C MET A 159 -52.49 23.54 -5.68
N GLN A 160 -52.71 23.59 -4.35
CA GLN A 160 -53.45 22.54 -3.66
C GLN A 160 -54.90 22.43 -4.19
N ALA A 161 -55.58 23.57 -4.44
CA ALA A 161 -56.94 23.60 -5.02
C ALA A 161 -56.99 22.97 -6.44
N PHE A 162 -55.98 23.21 -7.27
CA PHE A 162 -55.82 22.55 -8.57
C PHE A 162 -55.63 21.03 -8.41
N ILE A 163 -54.71 20.61 -7.53
CA ILE A 163 -54.42 19.20 -7.27
C ILE A 163 -55.66 18.47 -6.77
N ASP A 164 -56.39 19.07 -5.83
CA ASP A 164 -57.60 18.47 -5.24
C ASP A 164 -58.72 18.33 -6.30
N GLU A 165 -58.85 19.31 -7.20
CA GLU A 165 -59.83 19.25 -8.27
C GLU A 165 -59.50 18.19 -9.31
N VAL A 166 -58.22 18.07 -9.75
CA VAL A 166 -57.77 17.00 -10.65
C VAL A 166 -58.05 15.60 -10.03
N LYS A 167 -57.82 15.47 -8.73
CA LYS A 167 -58.11 14.24 -7.99
C LYS A 167 -59.61 13.99 -7.89
N ARG A 168 -60.42 15.03 -7.60
CA ARG A 168 -61.88 14.90 -7.57
C ARG A 168 -62.45 14.40 -8.90
N LEU A 169 -61.82 14.82 -10.01
CA LEU A 169 -62.16 14.37 -11.36
C LEU A 169 -61.62 12.98 -11.71
N GLY A 170 -60.97 12.29 -10.76
CA GLY A 170 -60.59 10.89 -10.85
C GLY A 170 -59.16 10.59 -11.30
N TYR A 171 -58.28 11.61 -11.37
CA TYR A 171 -56.84 11.43 -11.66
C TYR A 171 -56.05 11.55 -10.37
N ASN A 172 -55.62 10.43 -9.82
CA ASN A 172 -54.97 10.38 -8.50
C ASN A 172 -53.47 10.70 -8.53
N ASN A 173 -52.80 10.56 -9.67
CA ASN A 173 -51.37 10.78 -9.83
C ASN A 173 -51.10 12.22 -10.27
N VAL A 174 -51.07 13.16 -9.32
CA VAL A 174 -50.82 14.59 -9.62
C VAL A 174 -49.44 15.00 -9.15
N ARG A 175 -48.72 15.74 -9.98
CA ARG A 175 -47.37 16.26 -9.72
C ARG A 175 -47.31 17.76 -9.99
N VAL A 176 -46.31 18.44 -9.41
CA VAL A 176 -46.04 19.87 -9.65
C VAL A 176 -44.67 20.01 -10.27
N TYR A 177 -44.60 20.63 -11.44
CA TYR A 177 -43.35 21.08 -12.05
C TYR A 177 -43.11 22.53 -11.72
N THR A 178 -41.88 22.91 -11.34
CA THR A 178 -41.46 24.28 -11.03
C THR A 178 -39.96 24.40 -10.94
N GLY A 179 -39.45 25.64 -10.83
CA GLY A 179 -38.02 25.92 -10.63
C GLY A 179 -37.66 26.38 -9.21
N PRO A 180 -36.41 26.26 -8.77
CA PRO A 180 -35.95 26.71 -7.45
C PRO A 180 -36.17 28.22 -7.22
N TRP A 181 -36.07 29.01 -8.29
CA TRP A 181 -36.32 30.45 -8.21
C TRP A 181 -37.79 30.78 -7.92
N VAL A 182 -38.74 29.99 -8.47
CA VAL A 182 -40.16 30.09 -8.20
C VAL A 182 -40.45 29.77 -6.73
N ILE A 183 -39.91 28.64 -6.25
CA ILE A 183 -40.03 28.22 -4.85
C ILE A 183 -39.56 29.32 -3.90
N SER A 184 -38.40 29.91 -4.19
CA SER A 184 -37.83 31.00 -3.39
C SER A 184 -38.66 32.29 -3.48
N LYS A 185 -39.16 32.62 -4.68
CA LYS A 185 -39.91 33.88 -4.93
C LYS A 185 -41.31 33.88 -4.33
N THR A 186 -41.97 32.73 -4.33
CA THR A 186 -43.35 32.57 -3.86
C THR A 186 -43.48 32.13 -2.43
N ASN A 187 -42.37 31.82 -1.74
CA ASN A 187 -42.36 31.16 -0.43
C ASN A 187 -43.19 29.87 -0.40
N MET A 188 -43.19 29.11 -1.50
CA MET A 188 -43.95 27.89 -1.68
C MET A 188 -43.65 26.88 -0.57
N ASN A 189 -44.69 26.34 0.04
CA ASN A 189 -44.53 25.27 1.05
C ASN A 189 -44.35 23.89 0.38
N THR A 190 -43.11 23.58 0.01
CA THR A 190 -42.77 22.30 -0.64
C THR A 190 -43.04 21.10 0.24
N ALA A 191 -43.04 21.24 1.57
CA ALA A 191 -43.33 20.15 2.50
C ALA A 191 -44.81 19.75 2.45
N SER A 192 -45.73 20.73 2.37
CA SER A 192 -47.18 20.44 2.26
C SER A 192 -47.56 19.84 0.91
N LEU A 193 -46.91 20.23 -0.18
CA LEU A 193 -47.08 19.63 -1.51
C LEU A 193 -46.43 18.25 -1.62
N GLY A 194 -45.45 17.96 -0.73
CA GLY A 194 -44.63 16.74 -0.73
C GLY A 194 -43.53 16.78 -1.77
N LYS A 195 -42.26 16.92 -1.34
CA LYS A 195 -41.11 17.03 -2.27
C LYS A 195 -41.08 15.93 -3.34
N LYS A 196 -41.42 14.69 -2.98
CA LYS A 196 -41.46 13.55 -3.93
C LYS A 196 -42.59 13.67 -4.97
N ASN A 197 -43.55 14.59 -4.81
CA ASN A 197 -44.57 14.92 -5.80
C ASN A 197 -44.13 16.09 -6.71
N MET A 198 -42.91 16.58 -6.56
CA MET A 198 -42.44 17.73 -7.34
C MET A 198 -41.37 17.34 -8.34
N TRP A 199 -41.41 17.95 -9.49
CA TRP A 199 -40.44 17.83 -10.58
C TRP A 199 -39.75 19.19 -10.75
N ILE A 200 -38.44 19.25 -10.54
CA ILE A 200 -37.69 20.50 -10.47
C ILE A 200 -36.94 20.79 -11.76
N ALA A 201 -37.11 21.97 -12.31
CA ALA A 201 -36.35 22.47 -13.46
C ALA A 201 -35.14 23.28 -12.99
N ALA A 202 -33.95 22.77 -13.18
CA ALA A 202 -32.72 23.47 -12.82
C ALA A 202 -31.55 23.00 -13.69
N TYR A 203 -31.07 23.90 -14.54
CA TYR A 203 -30.02 23.57 -15.50
C TYR A 203 -28.66 23.99 -14.97
N PRO A 204 -27.63 23.10 -15.00
CA PRO A 204 -26.24 23.50 -14.76
C PRO A 204 -25.82 24.57 -15.78
N ASN A 205 -25.06 25.56 -15.31
CA ASN A 205 -24.60 26.67 -16.17
C ASN A 205 -23.54 26.26 -17.20
N ASP A 206 -22.99 25.04 -17.08
CA ASP A 206 -21.95 24.52 -17.94
C ASP A 206 -22.25 23.04 -18.22
N SER A 207 -22.29 22.65 -19.48
CA SER A 207 -22.55 21.27 -19.92
C SER A 207 -21.47 20.26 -19.44
N SER A 208 -20.27 20.72 -19.14
CA SER A 208 -19.23 19.90 -18.54
C SER A 208 -19.58 19.45 -17.10
N LEU A 209 -20.56 20.12 -16.45
CA LEU A 209 -21.04 19.82 -15.11
C LEU A 209 -22.17 18.78 -15.07
N TYR A 210 -22.63 18.27 -16.22
CA TYR A 210 -23.72 17.27 -16.25
C TYR A 210 -23.32 15.90 -15.71
N ALA A 211 -22.01 15.63 -15.60
CA ALA A 211 -21.43 14.35 -15.20
C ALA A 211 -22.21 13.61 -14.10
N ASN A 212 -22.84 12.50 -14.43
CA ASN A 212 -23.46 11.52 -13.52
C ASN A 212 -24.09 12.08 -12.24
N ARG A 213 -24.63 13.30 -12.31
CA ARG A 213 -25.22 13.99 -11.17
C ARG A 213 -26.65 13.52 -10.94
N ALA A 214 -27.05 13.57 -9.70
CA ALA A 214 -28.42 13.31 -9.25
C ALA A 214 -28.88 14.48 -8.36
N ASP A 215 -28.75 15.70 -8.86
CA ASP A 215 -29.18 16.89 -8.14
C ASP A 215 -30.69 16.84 -7.91
N TYR A 216 -31.16 17.46 -6.86
CA TYR A 216 -32.59 17.45 -6.48
C TYR A 216 -33.18 16.04 -6.28
N SER A 217 -32.35 15.04 -5.94
CA SER A 217 -32.82 13.67 -5.72
C SER A 217 -33.72 13.50 -4.48
N ASP A 218 -33.85 14.52 -3.64
CA ASP A 218 -34.84 14.60 -2.59
C ASP A 218 -36.26 14.97 -3.10
N TYR A 219 -36.36 15.43 -4.35
CA TYR A 219 -37.61 15.63 -5.09
C TYR A 219 -37.97 14.37 -5.91
N GLY A 220 -39.10 14.44 -6.65
CA GLY A 220 -39.61 13.32 -7.45
C GLY A 220 -38.92 13.16 -8.79
N ALA A 221 -38.53 14.26 -9.42
CA ALA A 221 -37.82 14.27 -10.70
C ALA A 221 -37.00 15.57 -10.86
N TRP A 222 -36.05 15.56 -11.80
CA TRP A 222 -35.21 16.71 -12.13
C TRP A 222 -35.06 16.85 -13.63
N GLN A 223 -35.55 18.01 -14.19
CA GLN A 223 -35.27 18.43 -15.56
C GLN A 223 -33.90 19.11 -15.57
N TRP A 224 -32.91 18.50 -16.19
CA TRP A 224 -31.53 18.89 -16.09
C TRP A 224 -30.97 19.58 -17.33
N ALA A 225 -31.67 19.50 -18.48
CA ALA A 225 -31.33 20.22 -19.69
C ALA A 225 -32.59 20.46 -20.57
N SER A 226 -32.55 21.50 -21.41
CA SER A 226 -33.59 21.85 -22.37
C SER A 226 -33.15 21.75 -23.83
N ASP A 227 -31.94 21.20 -24.07
CA ASP A 227 -31.30 21.23 -25.38
C ASP A 227 -30.72 19.89 -25.81
N LEU A 228 -31.15 18.75 -25.18
CA LEU A 228 -30.64 17.43 -25.53
C LEU A 228 -31.02 17.04 -26.95
N LYS A 229 -30.06 16.52 -27.71
CA LYS A 229 -30.23 16.02 -29.08
C LYS A 229 -30.13 14.52 -29.14
N PHE A 230 -31.00 13.91 -29.94
CA PHE A 230 -31.00 12.47 -30.19
C PHE A 230 -30.53 12.17 -31.61
N PRO A 231 -29.66 11.13 -31.81
CA PRO A 231 -29.19 10.76 -33.15
C PRO A 231 -30.37 10.46 -34.10
N GLY A 232 -30.35 11.13 -35.24
CA GLY A 232 -31.35 10.94 -36.29
C GLY A 232 -32.76 11.48 -36.00
N VAL A 233 -32.94 12.26 -34.89
CA VAL A 233 -34.18 13.03 -34.65
C VAL A 233 -33.96 14.46 -35.13
N THR A 234 -34.57 14.77 -36.28
CA THR A 234 -34.40 16.05 -36.98
C THR A 234 -35.73 16.74 -37.23
N ASP A 235 -35.68 18.05 -37.45
CA ASP A 235 -36.82 18.79 -37.99
C ASP A 235 -36.94 18.57 -39.51
N PHE A 236 -37.89 19.25 -40.12
CA PHE A 236 -38.15 19.16 -41.55
C PHE A 236 -37.01 19.73 -42.42
N THR A 237 -36.09 20.48 -41.82
CA THR A 237 -34.91 21.03 -42.50
C THR A 237 -33.70 20.06 -42.40
N GLY A 238 -33.83 18.96 -41.65
CA GLY A 238 -32.75 18.06 -41.35
C GLY A 238 -31.87 18.50 -40.17
N SER A 239 -32.23 19.57 -39.47
CA SER A 239 -31.50 20.05 -38.29
C SER A 239 -31.86 19.24 -37.05
N PRO A 240 -30.87 18.87 -36.18
CA PRO A 240 -31.14 18.12 -34.95
C PRO A 240 -32.13 18.88 -34.03
N ARG A 241 -33.22 18.21 -33.67
CA ARG A 241 -34.19 18.74 -32.72
C ARG A 241 -33.67 18.67 -31.29
N GLN A 242 -34.04 19.68 -30.49
CA GLN A 242 -33.70 19.75 -29.07
C GLN A 242 -34.93 19.40 -28.23
N PHE A 243 -34.67 18.72 -27.11
CA PHE A 243 -35.71 18.29 -26.18
C PHE A 243 -35.29 18.55 -24.75
N ASP A 244 -36.25 18.88 -23.93
CA ASP A 244 -36.13 18.88 -22.48
C ASP A 244 -35.96 17.45 -21.99
N ILE A 245 -35.06 17.25 -21.07
CA ILE A 245 -34.70 15.90 -20.57
C ILE A 245 -34.62 15.85 -19.05
N SER A 246 -35.12 14.76 -18.49
CA SER A 246 -35.31 14.64 -17.06
C SER A 246 -34.86 13.29 -16.52
N ALA A 247 -34.40 13.31 -15.27
CA ALA A 247 -34.20 12.14 -14.39
C ALA A 247 -35.47 11.91 -13.56
N ASP A 248 -35.91 10.65 -13.48
CA ASP A 248 -37.09 10.24 -12.69
C ASP A 248 -36.61 9.49 -11.43
N TYR A 249 -36.79 10.10 -10.27
CA TYR A 249 -36.36 9.50 -8.99
C TYR A 249 -37.46 8.67 -8.30
N THR A 250 -38.66 8.60 -8.90
CA THR A 250 -39.81 7.89 -8.32
C THR A 250 -40.38 6.81 -9.23
N GLY A 251 -39.96 6.75 -10.50
CA GLY A 251 -40.53 5.86 -11.49
C GLY A 251 -41.94 6.25 -11.94
N ILE A 252 -42.40 7.50 -11.62
CA ILE A 252 -43.75 7.95 -11.92
C ILE A 252 -43.90 8.38 -13.37
N PHE A 253 -42.86 8.92 -13.99
CA PHE A 253 -42.86 9.46 -15.35
C PHE A 253 -42.32 8.48 -16.40
N SER A 254 -41.60 7.41 -15.98
CA SER A 254 -40.90 6.54 -16.87
C SER A 254 -41.08 5.07 -16.50
N ASN A 255 -40.75 4.16 -17.43
CA ASN A 255 -40.64 2.72 -17.20
C ASN A 255 -39.16 2.31 -17.09
N SER A 256 -38.27 3.24 -16.77
CA SER A 256 -36.86 2.93 -16.58
C SER A 256 -36.67 2.00 -15.40
N ALA A 257 -35.80 0.99 -15.55
CA ALA A 257 -35.44 0.13 -14.44
C ALA A 257 -34.80 0.98 -13.31
N PRO A 258 -35.09 0.69 -12.05
CA PRO A 258 -34.60 1.50 -10.93
C PRO A 258 -33.08 1.72 -10.94
N GLN A 259 -32.30 0.73 -11.29
CA GLN A 259 -30.86 0.82 -11.39
C GLN A 259 -30.36 1.66 -12.57
N GLY A 260 -31.21 1.93 -13.57
CA GLY A 260 -30.80 2.56 -14.84
C GLY A 260 -29.93 1.64 -15.70
N PRO A 261 -29.46 2.12 -16.85
CA PRO A 261 -28.57 1.36 -17.72
C PRO A 261 -27.20 1.19 -17.08
N TYR A 262 -26.54 0.06 -17.37
CA TYR A 262 -25.13 -0.13 -17.05
C TYR A 262 -24.26 0.72 -17.99
N ILE A 263 -23.38 1.52 -17.43
CA ILE A 263 -22.43 2.39 -18.13
C ILE A 263 -21.03 1.84 -17.90
N SER A 264 -20.36 1.37 -18.95
CA SER A 264 -18.97 0.91 -18.89
C SER A 264 -18.03 2.06 -18.54
N ASP A 265 -17.06 1.83 -17.66
CA ASP A 265 -16.24 2.89 -17.06
C ASP A 265 -14.74 2.54 -17.05
N GLY A 266 -14.35 1.47 -16.37
CA GLY A 266 -12.96 1.02 -16.29
C GLY A 266 -12.04 1.85 -15.39
N ARG A 267 -12.59 2.67 -14.49
CA ARG A 267 -11.83 3.50 -13.54
C ARG A 267 -11.41 2.71 -12.31
N TYR A 268 -10.43 3.26 -11.59
CA TYR A 268 -10.06 2.78 -10.25
C TYR A 268 -10.70 3.64 -9.17
N VAL A 269 -11.12 3.00 -8.09
CA VAL A 269 -11.70 3.67 -6.91
C VAL A 269 -11.09 3.09 -5.65
N THR A 270 -10.81 3.94 -4.66
CA THR A 270 -10.39 3.51 -3.32
C THR A 270 -11.58 3.67 -2.38
N ILE A 271 -11.90 2.63 -1.62
CA ILE A 271 -12.99 2.65 -0.63
C ILE A 271 -12.58 3.51 0.55
N THR A 272 -13.26 4.64 0.75
CA THR A 272 -12.90 5.66 1.75
C THR A 272 -13.89 5.77 2.91
N SER A 273 -15.02 5.06 2.86
CA SER A 273 -15.96 4.93 3.97
C SER A 273 -16.23 3.47 4.32
N LYS A 274 -16.38 3.20 5.62
CA LYS A 274 -16.78 1.88 6.15
C LYS A 274 -18.30 1.67 6.18
N ASP A 275 -19.07 2.74 5.93
CA ASP A 275 -20.52 2.78 6.14
C ASP A 275 -21.30 2.31 4.90
N TYR A 276 -20.61 1.99 3.82
CA TYR A 276 -21.23 1.55 2.57
C TYR A 276 -20.85 0.11 2.28
N ASP A 277 -21.81 -0.78 2.44
CA ASP A 277 -21.66 -2.18 2.06
C ASP A 277 -21.95 -2.36 0.56
N PRO A 278 -21.17 -3.16 -0.17
CA PRO A 278 -21.49 -3.49 -1.55
C PRO A 278 -22.63 -4.50 -1.62
N TRP A 279 -23.61 -4.24 -2.48
CA TRP A 279 -24.80 -5.01 -2.67
C TRP A 279 -24.62 -6.13 -3.71
N SER A 280 -25.26 -7.26 -3.51
CA SER A 280 -25.28 -8.36 -4.49
C SER A 280 -26.22 -8.07 -5.68
N SER A 281 -27.22 -7.21 -5.48
CA SER A 281 -28.19 -6.80 -6.50
C SER A 281 -28.79 -5.44 -6.14
N PHE A 282 -29.59 -4.86 -7.06
CA PHE A 282 -30.30 -3.60 -6.84
C PHE A 282 -31.67 -3.78 -6.14
N ASP A 283 -31.98 -4.93 -5.63
CA ASP A 283 -33.08 -5.14 -4.67
C ASP A 283 -32.68 -4.81 -3.23
N PHE A 284 -31.37 -4.61 -2.99
CA PHE A 284 -30.79 -4.21 -1.72
C PHE A 284 -31.14 -5.17 -0.55
N THR A 285 -31.26 -6.45 -0.84
CA THR A 285 -31.63 -7.47 0.16
C THR A 285 -30.43 -8.16 0.78
N SER A 286 -29.30 -8.22 0.07
CA SER A 286 -28.07 -8.86 0.54
C SER A 286 -26.82 -8.15 0.06
N THR A 287 -25.78 -8.17 0.90
CA THR A 287 -24.47 -7.62 0.63
C THR A 287 -23.47 -8.71 0.27
N THR A 288 -22.46 -8.39 -0.53
CA THR A 288 -21.35 -9.32 -0.87
C THR A 288 -20.24 -9.28 0.17
N HIS A 289 -20.01 -8.12 0.76
CA HIS A 289 -18.99 -7.81 1.78
C HIS A 289 -19.53 -6.75 2.74
N SER A 290 -18.82 -6.50 3.85
CA SER A 290 -18.99 -5.28 4.60
C SER A 290 -18.10 -4.15 4.05
N GLY A 291 -18.53 -2.91 4.18
CA GLY A 291 -17.71 -1.74 3.85
C GLY A 291 -16.40 -1.71 4.64
N ALA A 292 -16.42 -2.23 5.87
CA ALA A 292 -15.22 -2.34 6.71
C ALA A 292 -14.18 -3.31 6.15
N GLU A 293 -14.58 -4.42 5.52
CA GLU A 293 -13.67 -5.39 4.87
C GLU A 293 -12.99 -4.81 3.64
N LEU A 294 -13.67 -3.92 2.92
CA LEU A 294 -13.14 -3.29 1.73
C LEU A 294 -12.49 -1.93 1.99
N PHE A 295 -12.58 -1.41 3.22
CA PHE A 295 -12.05 -0.09 3.57
C PHE A 295 -10.57 0.06 3.20
N GLN A 296 -10.26 1.16 2.55
CA GLN A 296 -8.95 1.52 2.00
C GLN A 296 -8.44 0.62 0.85
N LYS A 297 -9.14 -0.42 0.44
CA LYS A 297 -8.76 -1.17 -0.75
C LYS A 297 -9.04 -0.37 -2.01
N THR A 298 -8.15 -0.48 -2.98
CA THR A 298 -8.38 0.04 -4.34
C THR A 298 -8.92 -1.08 -5.20
N LEU A 299 -10.05 -0.82 -5.82
CA LEU A 299 -10.79 -1.75 -6.68
C LEU A 299 -10.97 -1.14 -8.07
N ARG A 300 -11.27 -1.96 -9.06
CA ARG A 300 -11.61 -1.52 -10.40
C ARG A 300 -13.13 -1.48 -10.56
N ALA A 301 -13.66 -0.31 -10.88
CA ALA A 301 -15.04 -0.15 -11.31
C ALA A 301 -15.11 -0.40 -12.84
N GLU A 302 -15.55 -1.58 -13.25
CA GLU A 302 -15.74 -1.92 -14.67
C GLU A 302 -16.87 -1.10 -15.30
N GLY A 303 -17.80 -0.65 -14.47
CA GLY A 303 -18.88 0.23 -14.85
C GLY A 303 -19.68 0.68 -13.65
N HIS A 304 -20.72 1.45 -13.93
CA HIS A 304 -21.61 1.96 -12.92
C HIS A 304 -23.07 2.02 -13.40
N ASN A 305 -23.97 2.16 -12.45
CA ASN A 305 -25.38 2.41 -12.66
C ASN A 305 -25.80 3.68 -11.91
N ASN A 306 -26.53 4.56 -12.58
CA ASN A 306 -27.19 5.72 -11.96
C ASN A 306 -28.59 5.29 -11.51
N HIS A 307 -28.73 5.01 -10.23
CA HIS A 307 -29.96 4.48 -9.68
C HIS A 307 -31.00 5.59 -9.47
N GLN A 308 -32.30 5.26 -9.59
CA GLN A 308 -33.39 6.22 -9.39
C GLN A 308 -33.44 6.83 -7.97
N ASN A 309 -32.82 6.18 -6.95
CA ASN A 309 -32.71 6.78 -5.60
C ASN A 309 -31.74 7.97 -5.54
N GLY A 310 -31.17 8.37 -6.67
CA GLY A 310 -30.23 9.47 -6.78
C GLY A 310 -28.77 9.10 -6.54
N SER A 311 -28.47 7.82 -6.27
CA SER A 311 -27.10 7.36 -6.05
C SER A 311 -26.52 6.67 -7.29
N THR A 312 -25.22 6.86 -7.50
CA THR A 312 -24.44 6.06 -8.44
C THR A 312 -23.86 4.83 -7.72
N TYR A 313 -23.91 3.69 -8.36
CA TYR A 313 -23.36 2.44 -7.85
C TYR A 313 -22.30 1.89 -8.80
N TYR A 314 -21.08 1.69 -8.29
CA TYR A 314 -19.98 1.07 -9.02
C TYR A 314 -20.10 -0.47 -8.97
N SER A 315 -19.92 -1.14 -10.10
CA SER A 315 -19.68 -2.57 -10.17
C SER A 315 -18.19 -2.85 -9.98
N LEU A 316 -17.80 -3.36 -8.80
CA LEU A 316 -16.43 -3.42 -8.34
C LEU A 316 -15.78 -4.78 -8.54
N TYR A 317 -14.50 -4.80 -8.89
CA TYR A 317 -13.68 -6.00 -9.08
C TYR A 317 -12.32 -5.84 -8.39
N ASP A 318 -11.82 -6.94 -7.83
CA ASP A 318 -10.46 -7.00 -7.28
C ASP A 318 -9.41 -7.26 -8.39
N ALA A 319 -8.13 -7.29 -8.02
CA ALA A 319 -7.03 -7.53 -8.96
C ALA A 319 -6.99 -8.95 -9.54
N LYS A 320 -7.75 -9.88 -8.97
CA LYS A 320 -7.90 -11.26 -9.48
C LYS A 320 -9.08 -11.40 -10.43
N GLY A 321 -9.85 -10.31 -10.64
CA GLY A 321 -11.05 -10.30 -11.44
C GLY A 321 -12.31 -10.81 -10.72
N ASN A 322 -12.26 -10.99 -9.40
CA ASN A 322 -13.45 -11.39 -8.64
C ASN A 322 -14.34 -10.17 -8.42
N TRP A 323 -15.62 -10.32 -8.71
CA TRP A 323 -16.62 -9.30 -8.47
C TRP A 323 -16.87 -9.10 -6.97
N GLN A 324 -16.88 -7.83 -6.53
CA GLN A 324 -17.00 -7.44 -5.12
C GLN A 324 -18.38 -6.87 -4.79
N GLY A 325 -19.27 -6.68 -5.75
CA GLY A 325 -20.62 -6.14 -5.56
C GLY A 325 -20.83 -4.75 -6.18
N TYR A 326 -22.07 -4.25 -6.01
CA TYR A 326 -22.46 -2.90 -6.38
C TYR A 326 -22.31 -1.99 -5.17
N MET A 327 -21.36 -1.06 -5.18
CA MET A 327 -21.11 -0.14 -4.07
C MET A 327 -21.56 1.27 -4.42
N ASN A 328 -22.24 1.92 -3.48
CA ASN A 328 -22.56 3.34 -3.60
C ASN A 328 -21.28 4.17 -3.80
N ALA A 329 -21.26 5.02 -4.82
CA ALA A 329 -20.10 5.83 -5.16
C ALA A 329 -19.68 6.80 -4.01
N ALA A 330 -20.60 7.18 -3.13
CA ALA A 330 -20.30 8.00 -1.94
C ALA A 330 -19.37 7.26 -0.93
N GLY A 331 -19.28 5.92 -1.01
CA GLY A 331 -18.37 5.13 -0.19
C GLY A 331 -16.94 5.07 -0.72
N ALA A 332 -16.66 5.65 -1.89
CA ALA A 332 -15.39 5.51 -2.59
C ALA A 332 -14.89 6.84 -3.18
N THR A 333 -13.58 6.96 -3.30
CA THR A 333 -12.91 8.06 -4.00
C THR A 333 -12.35 7.57 -5.32
N VAL A 334 -12.66 8.26 -6.42
CA VAL A 334 -12.10 7.96 -7.74
C VAL A 334 -10.60 8.27 -7.73
N ALA A 335 -9.81 7.29 -8.16
CA ALA A 335 -8.36 7.39 -8.24
C ALA A 335 -7.91 7.74 -9.67
N SER A 336 -6.74 8.38 -9.79
CA SER A 336 -6.13 8.71 -11.09
C SER A 336 -5.60 7.49 -11.84
N GLY A 337 -5.51 6.33 -11.18
CA GLY A 337 -5.00 5.07 -11.75
C GLY A 337 -4.98 3.94 -10.75
N ALA A 338 -4.28 2.87 -11.11
CA ALA A 338 -4.16 1.65 -10.30
C ALA A 338 -3.49 1.87 -8.92
N GLN A 339 -2.75 2.94 -8.76
CA GLN A 339 -2.15 3.31 -7.46
C GLN A 339 -3.18 3.54 -6.35
N GLY A 340 -4.41 3.89 -6.72
CA GLY A 340 -5.46 4.23 -5.78
C GLY A 340 -5.52 5.73 -5.46
N ALA A 341 -6.41 6.09 -4.53
CA ALA A 341 -6.50 7.45 -4.00
C ALA A 341 -5.41 7.71 -2.95
N TRP A 342 -4.92 8.94 -2.90
CA TRP A 342 -4.04 9.39 -1.84
C TRP A 342 -4.74 9.31 -0.48
N LEU A 343 -4.10 8.66 0.47
CA LEU A 343 -4.56 8.56 1.85
C LEU A 343 -3.58 9.30 2.77
N PRO A 344 -4.06 10.27 3.57
CA PRO A 344 -3.23 10.94 4.56
C PRO A 344 -2.67 9.92 5.57
N PHE A 345 -1.37 9.99 5.81
CA PHE A 345 -0.68 9.12 6.74
C PHE A 345 0.59 9.82 7.23
N GLN A 346 0.96 9.62 8.48
CA GLN A 346 2.22 10.14 9.01
C GLN A 346 2.81 9.17 10.03
N ASP A 347 4.01 8.71 9.74
CA ASP A 347 4.75 7.83 10.64
C ASP A 347 6.24 7.76 10.27
N SER A 348 7.05 7.19 11.16
CA SER A 348 8.49 7.03 11.00
C SER A 348 8.84 5.56 10.76
N TYR A 349 9.69 5.32 9.77
CA TYR A 349 10.13 3.98 9.39
C TYR A 349 11.62 3.96 9.11
N GLN A 350 12.21 2.76 9.17
CA GLN A 350 13.54 2.48 8.66
C GLN A 350 13.46 1.60 7.42
N ILE A 351 14.32 1.87 6.43
CA ILE A 351 14.38 1.12 5.18
C ILE A 351 15.19 -0.16 5.39
N LYS A 352 14.59 -1.32 5.11
CA LYS A 352 15.24 -2.64 5.19
C LYS A 352 16.24 -2.89 4.06
N GLY A 353 15.97 -2.31 2.88
CA GLY A 353 16.67 -2.60 1.62
C GLY A 353 15.95 -3.63 0.74
N SER A 354 16.45 -3.80 -0.48
CA SER A 354 15.95 -4.77 -1.48
C SER A 354 14.56 -4.50 -2.04
N TYR A 355 14.07 -3.26 -1.95
CA TYR A 355 12.80 -2.82 -2.52
C TYR A 355 13.02 -1.54 -3.33
N PRO A 356 12.57 -1.46 -4.59
CA PRO A 356 12.75 -0.27 -5.42
C PRO A 356 11.98 0.92 -4.88
N ILE A 357 12.54 2.11 -5.10
CA ILE A 357 11.89 3.39 -4.82
C ILE A 357 11.35 3.95 -6.12
N TRP A 358 10.05 4.16 -6.19
CA TRP A 358 9.31 4.58 -7.37
C TRP A 358 9.01 6.08 -7.37
N THR A 359 9.03 6.72 -8.53
CA THR A 359 8.50 8.08 -8.71
C THR A 359 7.04 8.09 -9.11
N ASP A 360 6.58 7.01 -9.74
CA ASP A 360 5.23 6.85 -10.23
C ASP A 360 4.80 5.38 -10.11
N LEU A 361 3.66 5.13 -9.49
CA LEU A 361 3.14 3.78 -9.25
C LEU A 361 2.20 3.29 -10.37
N ASN A 362 1.82 4.14 -11.32
CA ASN A 362 1.06 3.72 -12.49
C ASN A 362 1.99 3.26 -13.62
N SER A 363 3.07 3.99 -13.85
CA SER A 363 4.08 3.67 -14.88
C SER A 363 5.25 2.83 -14.35
N TRP A 364 5.35 2.64 -13.04
CA TRP A 364 6.46 1.95 -12.37
C TRP A 364 7.83 2.53 -12.73
N THR A 365 7.89 3.85 -12.75
CA THR A 365 9.15 4.56 -13.00
C THR A 365 9.99 4.54 -11.74
N GLU A 366 11.10 3.79 -11.77
CA GLU A 366 12.06 3.69 -10.69
C GLU A 366 12.86 4.99 -10.56
N LYS A 367 13.06 5.47 -9.35
CA LYS A 367 13.80 6.71 -9.08
C LYS A 367 15.25 6.44 -8.79
N GLN A 368 15.54 5.51 -7.91
CA GLN A 368 16.89 5.19 -7.47
C GLN A 368 16.97 3.86 -6.72
N ASP A 369 18.20 3.36 -6.60
CA ASP A 369 18.55 2.20 -5.81
C ASP A 369 18.29 2.48 -4.31
N ASP A 370 17.54 1.60 -3.66
CA ASP A 370 17.23 1.63 -2.23
C ASP A 370 18.46 1.43 -1.33
N ASN A 371 19.54 0.82 -1.86
CA ASN A 371 20.78 0.55 -1.12
C ASN A 371 21.35 1.82 -0.47
N LYS A 372 21.17 2.98 -1.11
CA LYS A 372 21.60 4.27 -0.59
C LYS A 372 20.92 4.61 0.76
N TYR A 373 19.68 4.18 0.95
CA TYR A 373 18.87 4.52 2.13
C TYR A 373 18.72 3.38 3.13
N THR A 374 19.31 2.21 2.87
CA THR A 374 19.22 1.05 3.74
C THR A 374 19.68 1.36 5.16
N GLY A 375 18.84 1.06 6.14
CA GLY A 375 19.08 1.33 7.55
C GLY A 375 18.88 2.80 7.98
N GLN A 376 18.45 3.68 7.07
CA GLN A 376 18.14 5.07 7.42
C GLN A 376 16.68 5.23 7.84
N THR A 377 16.45 6.16 8.77
CA THR A 377 15.10 6.56 9.17
C THR A 377 14.52 7.54 8.16
N VAL A 378 13.28 7.31 7.76
CA VAL A 378 12.50 8.11 6.82
C VAL A 378 11.11 8.42 7.37
N GLN A 379 10.53 9.53 6.93
CA GLN A 379 9.16 9.91 7.27
C GLN A 379 8.22 9.50 6.15
N ALA A 380 7.19 8.72 6.47
CA ALA A 380 6.06 8.47 5.60
C ALA A 380 5.01 9.56 5.82
N THR A 381 4.64 10.32 4.78
CA THR A 381 3.70 11.45 4.88
C THR A 381 2.37 11.20 4.17
N GLY A 382 2.19 10.05 3.59
CA GLY A 382 1.00 9.59 2.93
C GLY A 382 1.20 8.21 2.35
N MET A 383 0.10 7.60 1.91
CA MET A 383 0.15 6.24 1.37
C MET A 383 -0.85 6.02 0.24
N TYR A 384 -0.56 5.01 -0.55
CA TYR A 384 -1.47 4.41 -1.51
C TYR A 384 -1.69 2.94 -1.20
N HIS A 385 -2.95 2.49 -1.23
CA HIS A 385 -3.26 1.06 -1.33
C HIS A 385 -3.49 0.73 -2.79
N HIS A 386 -2.46 0.22 -3.43
CA HIS A 386 -2.46 -0.06 -4.86
C HIS A 386 -3.40 -1.22 -5.22
N PHE A 387 -3.99 -1.19 -6.42
CA PHE A 387 -4.88 -2.22 -6.93
C PHE A 387 -4.28 -3.65 -6.90
N ASN A 388 -2.94 -3.79 -6.98
CA ASN A 388 -2.25 -5.08 -6.83
C ASN A 388 -2.31 -5.65 -5.39
N GLY A 389 -2.92 -4.94 -4.44
CA GLY A 389 -3.05 -5.33 -3.04
C GLY A 389 -1.93 -4.86 -2.11
N ALA A 390 -0.84 -4.28 -2.65
CA ALA A 390 0.26 -3.77 -1.85
C ALA A 390 0.04 -2.33 -1.38
N THR A 391 0.63 -1.98 -0.23
CA THR A 391 0.66 -0.60 0.29
C THR A 391 2.00 0.05 -0.07
N TYR A 392 1.93 1.29 -0.53
CA TYR A 392 3.11 2.10 -0.85
C TYR A 392 3.07 3.39 -0.05
N TYR A 393 4.17 3.69 0.63
CA TYR A 393 4.33 4.93 1.38
C TYR A 393 5.10 5.98 0.58
N SER A 394 4.65 7.24 0.68
CA SER A 394 5.41 8.39 0.20
C SER A 394 6.44 8.77 1.25
N LEU A 395 7.72 8.63 0.93
CA LEU A 395 8.83 8.74 1.86
C LEU A 395 9.62 10.04 1.70
N TYR A 396 10.03 10.60 2.83
CA TYR A 396 10.86 11.79 2.93
C TYR A 396 12.06 11.55 3.84
N GLN A 397 13.21 12.09 3.45
CA GLN A 397 14.37 12.24 4.31
C GLN A 397 14.55 13.73 4.61
N GLY A 398 14.25 14.15 5.85
CA GLY A 398 14.09 15.55 6.17
C GLY A 398 12.99 16.19 5.33
N SER A 399 13.31 17.24 4.57
CA SER A 399 12.40 17.89 3.63
C SER A 399 12.44 17.33 2.20
N THR A 400 13.34 16.39 1.92
CA THR A 400 13.53 15.85 0.58
C THR A 400 12.67 14.62 0.35
N TRP A 401 11.76 14.69 -0.63
CA TRP A 401 11.00 13.53 -1.08
C TRP A 401 11.92 12.54 -1.80
N ILE A 402 11.90 11.28 -1.36
CA ILE A 402 12.72 10.22 -1.93
C ILE A 402 11.96 9.28 -2.86
N GLY A 403 10.64 9.23 -2.78
CA GLY A 403 9.79 8.43 -3.67
C GLY A 403 8.77 7.58 -2.92
N TYR A 404 8.15 6.65 -3.63
CA TYR A 404 7.21 5.66 -3.09
C TYR A 404 7.91 4.33 -2.91
N MET A 405 7.73 3.69 -1.76
CA MET A 405 8.26 2.36 -1.45
C MET A 405 7.16 1.44 -0.92
N ASN A 406 7.22 0.17 -1.32
CA ASN A 406 6.37 -0.87 -0.76
C ASN A 406 6.55 -0.95 0.76
N ALA A 407 5.45 -1.07 1.50
CA ALA A 407 5.44 -1.19 2.95
C ALA A 407 6.31 -2.34 3.48
N ASP A 408 6.42 -3.45 2.74
CA ASP A 408 7.24 -4.60 3.10
C ASP A 408 8.75 -4.28 3.09
N GLY A 409 9.17 -3.22 2.38
CA GLY A 409 10.53 -2.68 2.40
C GLY A 409 10.87 -1.85 3.63
N LEU A 410 9.92 -1.65 4.53
CA LEU A 410 10.03 -0.78 5.69
C LEU A 410 9.85 -1.55 7.00
N THR A 411 10.41 -1.02 8.08
CA THR A 411 10.10 -1.46 9.44
C THR A 411 9.83 -0.24 10.29
N LYS A 412 8.97 -0.41 11.29
CA LYS A 412 8.66 0.65 12.25
C LYS A 412 9.97 1.18 12.83
N ASP A 413 10.11 2.50 12.93
CA ASP A 413 11.27 3.11 13.56
C ASP A 413 11.32 2.70 15.03
N ARG A 414 12.34 1.88 15.37
CA ARG A 414 12.61 1.36 16.71
C ARG A 414 14.07 1.62 17.05
N PRO A 415 14.45 1.71 18.33
CA PRO A 415 15.84 1.93 18.71
C PRO A 415 16.84 0.97 18.09
N GLU A 416 16.46 -0.32 17.92
CA GLU A 416 17.32 -1.34 17.33
C GLU A 416 17.46 -1.25 15.80
N GLY A 417 16.55 -0.53 15.12
CA GLY A 417 16.50 -0.47 13.67
C GLY A 417 15.95 -1.75 13.01
N PRO A 418 15.98 -1.83 11.66
CA PRO A 418 15.59 -3.03 10.94
C PRO A 418 16.64 -4.14 11.09
N TRP A 419 16.19 -5.40 11.03
CA TRP A 419 17.11 -6.52 10.85
C TRP A 419 17.73 -6.46 9.45
N LEU A 420 19.07 -6.48 9.40
CA LEU A 420 19.84 -6.44 8.16
C LEU A 420 20.60 -7.76 8.00
N PRO A 421 20.58 -8.40 6.81
CA PRO A 421 21.34 -9.61 6.55
C PRO A 421 22.84 -9.36 6.77
N LYS A 422 23.48 -10.24 7.50
CA LYS A 422 24.93 -10.25 7.72
C LYS A 422 25.38 -11.67 8.01
N SER A 423 26.17 -12.25 7.13
CA SER A 423 26.66 -13.61 7.28
C SER A 423 28.17 -13.60 7.50
N GLY A 424 28.63 -14.39 8.47
CA GLY A 424 30.04 -14.51 8.81
C GLY A 424 30.25 -15.01 10.22
N TYR A 425 31.33 -14.57 10.84
CA TYR A 425 31.77 -15.03 12.16
C TYR A 425 32.30 -13.84 12.97
N VAL A 426 32.23 -13.96 14.29
CA VAL A 426 32.83 -13.01 15.21
C VAL A 426 33.67 -13.75 16.25
N THR A 427 34.95 -13.39 16.36
CA THR A 427 35.83 -13.90 17.41
C THR A 427 35.80 -12.97 18.60
N MET A 428 35.41 -13.48 19.76
CA MET A 428 35.24 -12.68 20.99
C MET A 428 36.57 -12.20 21.54
N THR A 429 36.68 -10.88 21.78
CA THR A 429 37.89 -10.25 22.31
C THR A 429 37.65 -9.46 23.60
N ASP A 430 36.39 -9.12 23.91
CA ASP A 430 36.02 -8.40 25.13
C ASP A 430 35.24 -9.31 26.10
N ALA A 431 35.88 -9.65 27.22
CA ALA A 431 35.29 -10.46 28.28
C ALA A 431 34.17 -9.73 29.07
N SER A 432 34.13 -8.39 29.00
CA SER A 432 33.19 -7.58 29.77
C SER A 432 31.83 -7.39 29.09
N ALA A 433 31.73 -7.69 27.80
CA ALA A 433 30.52 -7.57 27.03
C ALA A 433 29.41 -8.54 27.49
N ASN A 434 28.18 -8.25 27.13
CA ASN A 434 27.03 -9.10 27.36
C ASN A 434 26.36 -9.49 26.03
N PHE A 435 25.77 -10.66 26.02
CA PHE A 435 24.80 -11.05 24.99
C PHE A 435 23.41 -10.72 25.50
N TRP A 436 22.62 -10.03 24.70
CA TRP A 436 21.31 -9.53 25.08
C TRP A 436 20.17 -10.34 24.44
N SER A 437 19.09 -10.57 25.20
CA SER A 437 17.89 -11.21 24.66
C SER A 437 17.05 -10.24 23.81
N ASN A 438 17.18 -8.95 24.06
CA ASN A 438 16.47 -7.86 23.38
C ASN A 438 17.22 -6.55 23.51
N PHE A 439 16.75 -5.51 22.84
CA PHE A 439 17.36 -4.17 22.82
C PHE A 439 16.87 -3.24 23.95
N SER A 440 16.17 -3.78 24.95
CA SER A 440 15.97 -3.05 26.22
C SER A 440 17.18 -3.17 27.15
N PHE A 441 18.16 -4.03 26.83
CA PHE A 441 19.43 -4.24 27.57
C PHE A 441 19.26 -4.55 29.06
N ASN A 442 18.14 -5.11 29.45
CA ASN A 442 17.83 -5.42 30.86
C ASN A 442 17.89 -6.91 31.20
N ASN A 443 18.11 -7.78 30.20
CA ASN A 443 18.11 -9.23 30.37
C ASN A 443 19.20 -9.90 29.52
N PRO A 444 20.43 -10.04 30.05
CA PRO A 444 21.50 -10.73 29.35
C PRO A 444 21.22 -12.23 29.27
N THR A 445 21.46 -12.83 28.11
CA THR A 445 21.35 -14.29 27.89
C THR A 445 22.64 -15.03 28.35
N ALA A 446 23.77 -14.35 28.23
CA ALA A 446 25.07 -14.85 28.64
C ALA A 446 26.05 -13.69 28.86
N ASN A 447 27.12 -13.96 29.61
CA ASN A 447 28.27 -13.08 29.71
C ASN A 447 29.33 -13.49 28.69
N ALA A 448 29.98 -12.53 28.05
CA ALA A 448 30.98 -12.75 27.01
C ALA A 448 32.22 -13.49 27.50
N ASN A 449 32.53 -13.44 28.81
CA ASN A 449 33.66 -14.18 29.39
C ASN A 449 33.57 -15.69 29.14
N ALA A 450 32.36 -16.27 29.08
CA ALA A 450 32.15 -17.68 28.76
C ALA A 450 32.52 -18.04 27.30
N TYR A 451 32.61 -17.05 26.43
CA TYR A 451 32.91 -17.21 25.01
C TYR A 451 34.20 -16.48 24.61
N LEU A 452 34.95 -15.97 25.56
CA LEU A 452 36.19 -15.26 25.27
C LEU A 452 37.11 -16.13 24.41
N HIS A 453 37.68 -15.55 23.39
CA HIS A 453 38.48 -16.21 22.36
C HIS A 453 37.73 -17.19 21.43
N GLN A 454 36.49 -17.52 21.69
CA GLN A 454 35.69 -18.37 20.79
C GLN A 454 35.20 -17.58 19.57
N THR A 455 35.04 -18.30 18.47
CA THR A 455 34.45 -17.76 17.24
C THR A 455 33.01 -18.25 17.13
N LEU A 456 32.07 -17.28 17.02
CA LEU A 456 30.64 -17.51 16.94
C LEU A 456 30.14 -17.17 15.53
N VAL A 457 29.03 -17.79 15.13
CA VAL A 457 28.40 -17.54 13.83
C VAL A 457 27.53 -16.26 13.90
N VAL A 458 27.65 -15.40 12.91
CA VAL A 458 26.82 -14.20 12.72
C VAL A 458 25.83 -14.48 11.60
N ASP A 459 24.53 -14.22 11.85
CA ASP A 459 23.44 -14.45 10.89
C ASP A 459 22.60 -13.20 10.61
N GLY A 460 22.94 -12.05 11.16
CA GLY A 460 22.29 -10.77 10.95
C GLY A 460 22.84 -9.70 11.86
N GLN A 461 22.45 -8.47 11.57
CA GLN A 461 22.85 -7.31 12.36
C GLN A 461 21.73 -6.29 12.50
N TYR A 462 21.82 -5.47 13.54
CA TYR A 462 21.00 -4.29 13.77
C TYR A 462 21.88 -3.06 13.93
N LYS A 463 21.49 -1.94 13.32
CA LYS A 463 22.12 -0.64 13.55
C LYS A 463 21.26 0.14 14.54
N HIS A 464 21.64 0.09 15.80
CA HIS A 464 20.87 0.68 16.89
C HIS A 464 21.02 2.22 16.94
N SER A 465 19.97 2.93 17.37
CA SER A 465 19.97 4.41 17.49
C SER A 465 20.99 4.97 18.50
N ASN A 466 21.55 4.11 19.39
CA ASN A 466 22.65 4.49 20.27
C ASN A 466 24.01 4.60 19.56
N GLY A 467 24.06 4.37 18.25
CA GLY A 467 25.27 4.41 17.42
C GLY A 467 26.03 3.10 17.30
N HIS A 468 25.63 2.05 18.01
CA HIS A 468 26.25 0.74 17.97
C HIS A 468 25.59 -0.20 16.95
N THR A 469 26.37 -1.13 16.42
CA THR A 469 25.88 -2.26 15.63
C THR A 469 25.83 -3.51 16.50
N TYR A 470 24.74 -4.23 16.45
CA TYR A 470 24.59 -5.49 17.19
C TYR A 470 24.45 -6.66 16.23
N TYR A 471 25.25 -7.71 16.43
CA TYR A 471 25.16 -8.97 15.69
C TYR A 471 24.18 -9.92 16.38
N SER A 472 23.37 -10.62 15.60
CA SER A 472 22.66 -11.81 16.05
C SER A 472 23.62 -13.00 15.95
N VAL A 473 24.01 -13.57 17.10
CA VAL A 473 25.08 -14.58 17.15
C VAL A 473 24.60 -15.94 17.62
N TYR A 474 25.25 -16.97 17.08
CA TYR A 474 24.91 -18.38 17.29
C TYR A 474 26.18 -19.20 17.54
N THR A 475 26.04 -20.32 18.28
CA THR A 475 27.08 -21.33 18.33
C THR A 475 27.22 -22.08 16.99
N ALA A 476 28.24 -22.90 16.82
CA ALA A 476 28.39 -23.77 15.65
C ALA A 476 27.17 -24.68 15.41
N GLN A 477 26.50 -25.10 16.47
CA GLN A 477 25.30 -25.95 16.42
C GLN A 477 24.02 -25.16 16.14
N ARG A 478 24.16 -23.89 15.70
CA ARG A 478 23.05 -22.96 15.41
C ARG A 478 22.15 -22.66 16.61
N LYS A 479 22.63 -22.83 17.84
CA LYS A 479 21.95 -22.36 19.03
C LYS A 479 22.17 -20.84 19.14
N TRP A 480 21.10 -20.07 19.17
CA TRP A 480 21.19 -18.64 19.37
C TRP A 480 21.77 -18.29 20.75
N VAL A 481 22.73 -17.38 20.79
CA VAL A 481 23.39 -16.92 22.02
C VAL A 481 22.83 -15.58 22.49
N GLY A 482 22.55 -14.64 21.56
CA GLY A 482 22.02 -13.33 21.88
C GLY A 482 22.42 -12.28 20.85
N TYR A 483 22.06 -11.05 21.14
CA TYR A 483 22.55 -9.88 20.41
C TYR A 483 23.84 -9.39 21.08
N LEU A 484 24.91 -9.28 20.28
CA LEU A 484 26.23 -8.88 20.71
C LEU A 484 26.63 -7.56 20.06
N ASP A 485 27.13 -6.59 20.84
CA ASP A 485 27.77 -5.41 20.27
C ASP A 485 28.93 -5.84 19.36
N ALA A 486 28.95 -5.33 18.15
CA ALA A 486 29.98 -5.66 17.15
C ALA A 486 31.40 -5.26 17.61
N ALA A 487 31.52 -4.27 18.49
CA ALA A 487 32.78 -3.82 19.07
C ALA A 487 33.39 -4.86 20.05
N ALA A 488 32.61 -5.83 20.54
CA ALA A 488 33.07 -6.84 21.50
C ALA A 488 33.89 -7.97 20.87
N GLY A 489 34.03 -7.98 19.53
CA GLY A 489 34.79 -8.99 18.83
C GLY A 489 35.27 -8.56 17.46
N ILE A 490 36.04 -9.41 16.81
CA ILE A 490 36.55 -9.17 15.45
C ILE A 490 35.72 -9.99 14.47
N PHE A 491 35.04 -9.31 13.57
CA PHE A 491 34.26 -9.95 12.50
C PHE A 491 35.18 -10.49 11.39
N THR A 492 34.86 -11.70 10.92
CA THR A 492 35.53 -12.37 9.80
C THR A 492 34.50 -13.02 8.88
N THR A 493 34.90 -13.30 7.64
CA THR A 493 34.06 -14.03 6.68
C THR A 493 34.36 -15.55 6.69
N HIS A 494 35.38 -15.98 7.45
CA HIS A 494 35.88 -17.34 7.45
C HIS A 494 35.73 -18.00 8.82
N PRO A 495 35.45 -19.31 8.87
CA PRO A 495 35.15 -20.03 10.11
C PRO A 495 36.32 -20.19 11.06
N GLU A 496 37.55 -20.02 10.62
CA GLU A 496 38.73 -20.02 11.49
C GLU A 496 38.73 -18.86 12.49
N GLY A 497 37.96 -17.84 12.21
CA GLY A 497 37.88 -16.65 13.06
C GLY A 497 39.08 -15.71 12.91
N ALA A 498 39.27 -14.84 13.88
CA ALA A 498 40.36 -13.88 13.89
C ALA A 498 41.62 -14.44 14.54
N TRP A 499 42.79 -14.01 14.03
CA TRP A 499 44.08 -14.28 14.67
C TRP A 499 44.11 -13.75 16.09
N GLN A 500 44.61 -14.60 17.02
CA GLN A 500 44.81 -14.23 18.40
C GLN A 500 46.24 -14.46 18.82
N SER A 501 46.81 -13.52 19.56
CA SER A 501 48.14 -13.68 20.15
C SER A 501 48.09 -14.79 21.19
N GLN A 502 48.94 -15.78 21.04
CA GLN A 502 49.10 -16.88 21.95
C GLN A 502 50.59 -17.23 22.01
N SER A 503 51.13 -17.31 23.20
CA SER A 503 52.51 -17.68 23.41
C SER A 503 52.62 -19.06 24.06
N GLY A 504 53.81 -19.60 24.06
CA GLY A 504 54.13 -20.91 24.64
C GLY A 504 54.72 -21.89 23.64
N TYR A 505 54.63 -23.15 23.93
CA TYR A 505 55.24 -24.22 23.16
C TYR A 505 54.29 -25.41 23.04
N LEU A 506 54.34 -26.10 21.91
CA LEU A 506 53.61 -27.35 21.68
C LEU A 506 54.60 -28.49 21.40
N THR A 507 54.59 -29.51 22.23
CA THR A 507 55.27 -30.76 21.96
C THR A 507 54.31 -31.68 21.22
N LEU A 508 54.64 -32.11 19.99
CA LEU A 508 53.77 -32.94 19.17
C LEU A 508 53.73 -34.38 19.68
N THR A 509 52.60 -34.82 20.21
CA THR A 509 52.41 -36.14 20.83
C THR A 509 51.50 -37.08 20.03
N GLN A 510 50.85 -36.55 18.95
CA GLN A 510 50.04 -37.35 18.03
C GLN A 510 50.78 -37.51 16.68
N ARG A 511 50.77 -38.75 16.10
CA ARG A 511 51.55 -39.05 14.89
C ARG A 511 50.87 -38.70 13.58
N ASN A 512 49.54 -38.59 13.54
CA ASN A 512 48.80 -38.58 12.28
C ASN A 512 47.96 -37.29 12.07
N SER A 513 48.35 -36.17 12.68
CA SER A 513 47.67 -34.91 12.50
C SER A 513 48.29 -34.12 11.33
N PRO A 514 47.48 -33.48 10.47
CA PRO A 514 47.97 -32.62 9.39
C PRO A 514 48.65 -31.38 9.94
N ILE A 515 49.66 -30.90 9.23
CA ILE A 515 50.26 -29.58 9.34
C ILE A 515 49.90 -28.84 8.06
N SER A 516 49.18 -27.73 8.15
CA SER A 516 48.59 -27.06 7.02
C SER A 516 49.11 -25.63 6.83
N SER A 517 49.16 -25.17 5.58
CA SER A 517 49.48 -23.77 5.26
C SER A 517 48.28 -22.82 5.36
N ASN A 518 47.08 -23.39 5.33
CA ASN A 518 45.79 -22.65 5.42
C ASN A 518 44.70 -23.63 5.94
N PHE A 519 43.49 -23.10 6.15
CA PHE A 519 42.32 -23.86 6.62
C PHE A 519 41.46 -24.44 5.50
N SER A 520 41.82 -24.24 4.23
CA SER A 520 41.07 -24.70 3.04
C SER A 520 41.65 -25.99 2.43
N GLY A 521 42.46 -26.75 3.17
CA GLY A 521 43.01 -28.03 2.71
C GLY A 521 44.47 -27.99 2.23
N GLY A 522 45.24 -26.98 2.59
CA GLY A 522 46.67 -26.84 2.22
C GLY A 522 47.61 -27.63 3.13
N GLN A 523 47.46 -28.98 3.23
CA GLN A 523 48.39 -29.80 4.00
C GLN A 523 49.80 -29.75 3.40
N ILE A 524 50.78 -29.36 4.21
CA ILE A 524 52.20 -29.23 3.82
C ILE A 524 53.11 -30.27 4.47
N ALA A 525 52.67 -30.82 5.60
CA ALA A 525 53.40 -31.84 6.33
C ALA A 525 52.45 -32.65 7.22
N ASN A 526 53.00 -33.62 7.96
CA ASN A 526 52.29 -34.41 8.96
C ASN A 526 53.10 -34.49 10.26
N THR A 527 52.44 -34.50 11.42
CA THR A 527 53.08 -34.56 12.75
C THR A 527 53.95 -35.82 12.96
N HIS A 528 53.76 -36.87 12.16
CA HIS A 528 54.67 -38.05 12.18
C HIS A 528 56.13 -37.66 11.96
N GLN A 529 56.41 -36.68 11.07
CA GLN A 529 57.74 -36.20 10.75
C GLN A 529 58.40 -35.44 11.91
N PHE A 530 57.61 -34.94 12.85
CA PHE A 530 58.03 -34.10 13.95
C PHE A 530 57.57 -34.62 15.31
N PHE A 531 57.28 -35.89 15.34
CA PHE A 531 56.81 -36.57 16.57
C PHE A 531 57.77 -36.39 17.75
N GLN A 532 57.19 -35.94 18.88
CA GLN A 532 57.90 -35.61 20.13
C GLN A 532 58.75 -34.33 20.06
N GLN A 533 58.82 -33.61 18.93
CA GLN A 533 59.53 -32.36 18.87
C GLN A 533 58.63 -31.21 19.44
N THR A 534 59.29 -30.21 20.02
CA THR A 534 58.66 -29.01 20.59
C THR A 534 58.84 -27.82 19.66
N PHE A 535 57.76 -27.08 19.45
CA PHE A 535 57.70 -25.92 18.59
C PHE A 535 57.16 -24.71 19.35
N GLN A 536 57.61 -23.51 19.00
CA GLN A 536 57.10 -22.28 19.55
C GLN A 536 55.74 -21.98 18.94
N ILE A 537 54.78 -21.53 19.77
CA ILE A 537 53.48 -21.02 19.35
C ILE A 537 53.64 -19.52 19.13
N GLY A 538 53.28 -19.03 17.93
CA GLY A 538 53.27 -17.61 17.58
C GLY A 538 51.90 -17.00 17.65
N GLY A 539 50.84 -17.80 17.71
CA GLY A 539 49.45 -17.37 17.85
C GLY A 539 48.49 -18.53 17.60
N ALA A 540 47.21 -18.24 17.73
CA ALA A 540 46.15 -19.22 17.59
C ALA A 540 44.96 -18.71 16.76
N TYR A 541 44.25 -19.63 16.15
CA TYR A 541 42.91 -19.48 15.64
C TYR A 541 41.94 -20.36 16.42
N HIS A 542 40.85 -19.80 16.88
CA HIS A 542 39.77 -20.54 17.51
C HIS A 542 38.65 -20.70 16.48
N HIS A 543 38.61 -21.81 15.83
CA HIS A 543 37.67 -22.10 14.76
C HIS A 543 36.23 -22.19 15.28
N ALA A 544 35.24 -21.82 14.43
CA ALA A 544 33.84 -21.78 14.83
C ALA A 544 33.28 -23.13 15.31
N ASP A 545 33.86 -24.27 14.90
CA ASP A 545 33.50 -25.60 15.37
C ASP A 545 34.05 -25.95 16.77
N GLY A 546 34.79 -25.05 17.40
CA GLY A 546 35.44 -25.19 18.69
C GLY A 546 36.88 -25.75 18.62
N THR A 547 37.36 -26.05 17.43
CA THR A 547 38.74 -26.52 17.25
C THR A 547 39.73 -25.36 17.35
N VAL A 548 40.83 -25.57 18.08
CA VAL A 548 41.93 -24.61 18.20
C VAL A 548 43.09 -25.04 17.34
N TYR A 549 43.63 -24.10 16.56
CA TYR A 549 44.83 -24.31 15.76
C TYR A 549 45.92 -23.33 16.18
N TYR A 550 47.12 -23.87 16.43
CA TYR A 550 48.32 -23.10 16.72
C TYR A 550 49.15 -22.87 15.47
N SER A 551 49.64 -21.65 15.30
CA SER A 551 50.67 -21.32 14.34
C SER A 551 52.04 -21.65 14.96
N LEU A 552 52.73 -22.65 14.43
CA LEU A 552 53.97 -23.19 14.99
C LEU A 552 55.19 -22.67 14.26
N TYR A 553 56.26 -22.44 15.05
CA TYR A 553 57.56 -21.98 14.57
C TYR A 553 58.67 -22.86 15.12
N ARG A 554 59.70 -23.09 14.30
CA ARG A 554 60.92 -23.72 14.72
C ARG A 554 61.80 -22.73 15.50
N ASN A 555 62.79 -23.24 16.23
CA ASN A 555 63.71 -22.41 17.01
C ASN A 555 64.50 -21.37 16.17
N ASN A 556 64.68 -21.64 14.89
CA ASN A 556 65.30 -20.68 13.95
C ASN A 556 64.34 -19.61 13.41
N GLY A 557 63.14 -19.55 13.97
CA GLY A 557 62.11 -18.61 13.54
C GLY A 557 61.35 -18.99 12.27
N SER A 558 61.69 -20.10 11.60
CA SER A 558 60.96 -20.52 10.40
C SER A 558 59.60 -21.10 10.78
N TRP A 559 58.56 -20.64 10.07
CA TRP A 559 57.21 -21.12 10.25
C TRP A 559 57.05 -22.57 9.83
N LEU A 560 56.37 -23.37 10.66
CA LEU A 560 56.10 -24.78 10.37
C LEU A 560 54.74 -24.99 9.72
N GLY A 561 53.72 -24.28 10.14
CA GLY A 561 52.34 -24.40 9.69
C GLY A 561 51.32 -24.27 10.83
N TYR A 562 50.04 -24.40 10.46
CA TYR A 562 48.94 -24.51 11.41
C TYR A 562 48.74 -25.94 11.81
N VAL A 563 48.63 -26.18 13.12
CA VAL A 563 48.46 -27.53 13.70
C VAL A 563 47.33 -27.48 14.71
N ASN A 564 46.43 -28.47 14.67
CA ASN A 564 45.41 -28.64 15.69
C ASN A 564 46.06 -28.74 17.09
N ALA A 565 45.59 -27.95 18.04
CA ALA A 565 46.14 -27.94 19.41
C ALA A 565 46.13 -29.30 20.10
N GLY A 566 45.12 -30.15 19.78
CA GLY A 566 45.04 -31.55 20.27
C GLY A 566 46.10 -32.51 19.69
N ALA A 567 46.88 -32.05 18.70
CA ALA A 567 47.98 -32.86 18.14
C ALA A 567 49.20 -32.92 19.05
N GLY A 568 49.24 -32.14 20.13
CA GLY A 568 50.35 -32.07 21.05
C GLY A 568 49.96 -31.70 22.48
N THR A 569 50.96 -31.53 23.32
CA THR A 569 50.82 -31.08 24.70
C THR A 569 51.41 -29.68 24.81
N TYR A 570 50.61 -28.74 25.30
CA TYR A 570 51.03 -27.35 25.54
C TYR A 570 51.96 -27.27 26.74
N SER A 571 52.95 -26.39 26.66
CA SER A 571 53.80 -25.94 27.75
C SER A 571 54.03 -24.44 27.71
N SER A 572 54.08 -23.79 28.88
CA SER A 572 54.50 -22.37 28.97
C SER A 572 56.02 -22.24 28.80
N GLU A 573 56.76 -23.34 28.96
CA GLU A 573 58.21 -23.34 29.06
C GLU A 573 58.87 -23.99 27.84
N SER A 574 60.07 -23.53 27.49
CA SER A 574 60.81 -23.88 26.30
C SER A 574 61.29 -25.33 26.22
N GLN A 575 61.36 -26.03 27.34
CA GLN A 575 61.66 -27.47 27.36
C GLN A 575 60.52 -28.30 26.77
N GLY A 576 59.34 -27.75 26.65
CA GLY A 576 58.18 -28.48 26.17
C GLY A 576 57.53 -29.38 27.22
N ALA A 577 56.76 -30.34 26.76
CA ALA A 577 56.05 -31.26 27.65
C ALA A 577 56.94 -32.36 28.16
N TRP A 578 56.67 -32.78 29.41
CA TRP A 578 57.22 -34.04 29.94
C TRP A 578 56.69 -35.23 29.14
N LEU A 579 57.63 -36.06 28.68
CA LEU A 579 57.33 -37.34 28.02
C LEU A 579 57.77 -38.49 28.89
N ASN A 580 56.90 -39.51 29.08
CA ASN A 580 57.23 -40.71 29.81
C ASN A 580 58.26 -41.51 29.02
N PHE A 581 59.37 -41.75 29.66
CA PHE A 581 60.47 -42.56 29.13
C PHE A 581 61.22 -43.21 30.28
N SER A 582 61.41 -44.47 30.22
CA SER A 582 62.16 -45.18 31.25
C SER A 582 63.22 -46.14 30.62
N SER A 583 64.43 -45.97 31.03
CA SER A 583 65.55 -46.83 30.57
C SER A 583 66.70 -46.90 31.59
N GLY A 584 67.37 -48.00 31.64
CA GLY A 584 68.70 -48.01 32.17
C GLY A 584 69.65 -47.31 31.21
N ALA A 585 70.67 -46.65 31.75
CA ALA A 585 71.66 -45.95 30.94
C ALA A 585 73.04 -45.88 31.61
N THR A 586 74.02 -45.40 30.84
CA THR A 586 75.39 -45.14 31.34
C THR A 586 75.76 -43.69 30.94
N VAL A 587 76.42 -42.96 31.84
CA VAL A 587 77.00 -41.65 31.50
C VAL A 587 78.28 -41.95 30.67
N SER A 588 78.20 -41.73 29.36
CA SER A 588 79.14 -42.18 28.38
C SER A 588 80.00 -41.10 27.73
N GLN A 589 79.66 -39.81 27.92
CA GLN A 589 80.41 -38.71 27.34
C GLN A 589 80.70 -37.62 28.42
N PRO A 590 81.97 -37.17 28.54
CA PRO A 590 82.36 -36.08 29.40
C PRO A 590 81.91 -34.67 28.82
N GLY A 591 82.00 -33.64 29.68
CA GLY A 591 81.78 -32.27 29.20
C GLY A 591 80.33 -31.71 29.30
N TYR A 592 79.38 -32.49 29.86
CA TYR A 592 78.00 -32.08 30.03
C TYR A 592 77.70 -31.72 31.49
N TYR A 593 76.85 -30.67 31.66
CA TYR A 593 76.39 -30.30 33.00
C TYR A 593 75.04 -30.90 33.31
N PHE A 594 74.76 -31.16 34.58
CA PHE A 594 73.44 -31.51 35.06
C PHE A 594 72.76 -30.29 35.59
N TRP A 595 71.51 -30.08 35.20
CA TRP A 595 70.71 -28.86 35.48
C TRP A 595 69.54 -29.20 36.40
N SER A 596 69.23 -28.28 37.33
CA SER A 596 68.03 -28.42 38.17
C SER A 596 66.73 -28.03 37.44
N ASN A 597 66.89 -27.20 36.44
CA ASN A 597 65.77 -26.72 35.61
C ASN A 597 66.30 -26.22 34.26
N PHE A 598 65.39 -25.76 33.37
CA PHE A 598 65.75 -25.30 32.04
C PHE A 598 65.99 -23.75 31.98
N ASN A 599 66.09 -23.08 33.18
CA ASN A 599 66.77 -21.77 33.31
C ASN A 599 68.32 -22.01 33.48
N TRP A 600 68.76 -23.21 33.28
CA TRP A 600 70.14 -23.61 33.28
C TRP A 600 70.84 -23.41 34.67
N ASN A 601 70.09 -23.61 35.74
CA ASN A 601 70.65 -23.54 37.06
C ASN A 601 71.49 -24.84 37.34
N TYR A 602 72.84 -24.65 37.46
CA TYR A 602 73.79 -25.72 37.68
C TYR A 602 73.66 -26.31 39.09
N ILE A 603 73.63 -27.60 39.21
CA ILE A 603 73.46 -28.33 40.50
C ILE A 603 74.75 -28.86 41.09
N GLY A 604 75.87 -28.42 40.58
CA GLY A 604 77.17 -28.88 41.11
C GLY A 604 77.63 -30.25 40.62
N LYS A 605 76.93 -30.88 39.67
CA LYS A 605 77.24 -32.17 39.05
C LYS A 605 77.46 -32.04 37.55
N ASN A 606 78.47 -32.77 37.02
CA ASN A 606 78.72 -32.83 35.59
C ASN A 606 78.99 -34.26 35.14
N SER A 607 78.99 -34.55 33.83
CA SER A 607 79.20 -35.89 33.30
C SER A 607 80.60 -36.39 33.49
N ASN A 608 81.61 -35.53 33.74
CA ASN A 608 82.98 -35.99 34.09
C ASN A 608 83.01 -36.71 35.44
N MET A 609 82.24 -36.22 36.42
CA MET A 609 82.15 -36.81 37.76
C MET A 609 81.44 -38.15 37.79
N LEU A 610 80.53 -38.38 36.82
CA LEU A 610 79.67 -39.55 36.73
C LEU A 610 80.03 -40.44 35.55
N TYR A 611 81.17 -40.19 34.92
CA TYR A 611 81.60 -40.95 33.72
C TYR A 611 81.73 -42.45 34.02
N GLY A 612 81.12 -43.24 33.12
CA GLY A 612 81.09 -44.68 33.25
C GLY A 612 80.08 -45.26 34.27
N GLN A 613 79.40 -44.38 35.03
CA GLN A 613 78.38 -44.81 36.01
C GLN A 613 77.09 -45.21 35.34
N SER A 614 76.45 -46.24 35.88
CA SER A 614 75.12 -46.66 35.51
C SER A 614 74.06 -45.75 36.19
N VAL A 615 73.09 -45.29 35.45
CA VAL A 615 72.01 -44.41 35.89
C VAL A 615 70.69 -44.95 35.38
N ARG A 616 69.59 -44.39 35.90
CA ARG A 616 68.23 -44.60 35.41
C ARG A 616 67.72 -43.34 34.81
N ILE A 617 67.03 -43.44 33.69
CA ILE A 617 66.25 -42.37 33.08
C ILE A 617 64.78 -42.55 33.46
N ASN A 618 64.12 -41.51 33.91
CA ASN A 618 62.69 -41.53 34.18
C ASN A 618 62.06 -40.22 33.68
N GLY A 619 61.91 -40.15 32.37
CA GLY A 619 61.35 -39.03 31.63
C GLY A 619 62.32 -38.29 30.71
N VAL A 620 61.75 -37.62 29.70
CA VAL A 620 62.51 -36.90 28.68
C VAL A 620 61.78 -35.64 28.28
N TYR A 621 62.60 -34.62 28.03
CA TYR A 621 62.14 -33.40 27.36
C TYR A 621 62.77 -33.25 25.98
N HIS A 622 61.98 -32.89 25.00
CA HIS A 622 62.49 -32.47 23.70
C HIS A 622 62.39 -30.92 23.65
N HIS A 623 63.49 -30.28 24.01
CA HIS A 623 63.55 -28.81 24.12
C HIS A 623 63.42 -28.16 22.75
N VAL A 624 62.82 -26.96 22.72
CA VAL A 624 62.58 -26.20 21.46
C VAL A 624 63.85 -25.96 20.65
N ASN A 625 65.01 -25.91 21.29
CA ASN A 625 66.34 -25.78 20.62
C ASN A 625 66.76 -27.04 19.84
N GLY A 626 65.94 -28.09 19.83
CA GLY A 626 66.21 -29.36 19.15
C GLY A 626 66.97 -30.35 19.97
N ALA A 627 67.49 -30.02 21.19
CA ALA A 627 68.16 -30.92 22.04
C ALA A 627 67.20 -31.75 22.92
N ILE A 628 67.62 -32.96 23.21
CA ILE A 628 66.88 -33.88 24.08
C ILE A 628 67.55 -33.86 25.44
N TYR A 629 66.76 -33.76 26.51
CA TYR A 629 67.24 -33.80 27.89
C TYR A 629 66.57 -34.94 28.68
N TYR A 630 67.39 -35.80 29.33
CA TYR A 630 66.90 -36.85 30.20
C TYR A 630 66.83 -36.39 31.65
N SER A 631 65.77 -36.79 32.35
CA SER A 631 65.71 -36.73 33.81
C SER A 631 66.41 -37.95 34.38
N VAL A 632 67.55 -37.75 35.03
CA VAL A 632 68.45 -38.79 35.43
C VAL A 632 68.42 -39.03 36.92
N TYR A 633 68.47 -40.32 37.33
CA TYR A 633 68.48 -40.81 38.70
C TYR A 633 69.61 -41.76 38.87
N ASP A 634 70.21 -41.85 40.10
CA ASP A 634 71.14 -42.90 40.46
C ASP A 634 70.39 -44.22 40.62
N LEU A 635 71.17 -45.33 40.91
CA LEU A 635 70.60 -46.66 41.11
C LEU A 635 69.75 -46.78 42.38
N ASN A 636 69.89 -45.86 43.33
CA ASN A 636 69.13 -45.74 44.58
C ASN A 636 67.84 -44.99 44.41
N GLY A 637 67.58 -44.40 43.21
CA GLY A 637 66.39 -43.61 42.92
C GLY A 637 66.52 -42.16 43.30
N GLN A 638 67.67 -41.63 43.66
CA GLN A 638 67.91 -40.21 43.95
C GLN A 638 68.03 -39.44 42.61
N TRP A 639 67.29 -38.35 42.45
CA TRP A 639 67.39 -37.53 41.28
C TRP A 639 68.73 -36.79 41.17
N ILE A 640 69.36 -36.88 40.00
CA ILE A 640 70.68 -36.31 39.71
C ILE A 640 70.53 -34.95 39.00
N GLY A 641 69.54 -34.79 38.13
CA GLY A 641 69.31 -33.62 37.35
C GLY A 641 68.88 -33.89 35.88
N TYR A 642 68.68 -32.83 35.15
CA TYR A 642 68.48 -32.92 33.72
C TYR A 642 69.81 -32.81 33.00
N VAL A 643 70.08 -33.75 32.06
CA VAL A 643 71.30 -33.76 31.25
C VAL A 643 70.96 -33.89 29.77
N ASN A 644 71.70 -33.23 28.89
CA ASN A 644 71.63 -33.46 27.46
C ASN A 644 71.83 -34.91 27.09
N SER A 645 71.01 -35.45 26.18
CA SER A 645 71.07 -36.86 25.75
C SER A 645 72.42 -37.26 25.19
N GLY A 646 73.22 -36.33 24.66
CA GLY A 646 74.60 -36.58 24.22
C GLY A 646 75.54 -37.04 25.31
N ALA A 647 75.21 -36.83 26.59
CA ALA A 647 75.98 -37.31 27.73
C ALA A 647 75.77 -38.82 28.04
N ILE A 648 74.72 -39.42 27.47
CA ILE A 648 74.09 -40.65 27.91
C ILE A 648 74.09 -41.70 26.80
N SER A 649 74.49 -42.99 27.14
CA SER A 649 74.22 -44.14 26.31
C SER A 649 73.12 -45.00 26.96
N LEU A 650 72.02 -45.20 26.24
CA LEU A 650 70.91 -46.06 26.69
C LEU A 650 71.30 -47.50 26.62
N LYS A 651 70.83 -48.35 27.57
CA LYS A 651 71.00 -49.75 27.60
C LYS A 651 69.93 -50.51 26.86
#